data_cad9b5adf215d6fb6ef477d854f3be4f
#
_entry.id   cad9b5adf215d6fb6ef477d854f3be4f
#
_cell.length_a   1.000
_cell.length_b   1.000
_cell.length_c   1.000
_cell.angle_alpha   90.00
_cell.angle_beta   90.00
_cell.angle_gamma   90.00
#
_symmetry.space_group_name_H-M   'P 1'
#
loop_
_entity.id
_entity.type
_entity.pdbx_description
1 polymer ?
#
loop_
_entity_poly.entity_id
_entity_poly.type
_entity_poly.pdbx_seq_one_letter_code
_entity_poly.pdbx_strand_id
1 'polypeptide(L)'
;MRLSSICRLVLVLGLAITSFVACSRDPNVRKQKYFESGQRYFDKEKYREASIQFGNAVQVDPRFAQGHYRLAQSFLKLQQWTRAYQELNRTVELDPENYQARVDLANLLIAGHDLKQAQEHIDLLLSKQPNDPQVHEAIANLLSAQQDFPAAIKEIQKSISLGPDRWEAYLNLALLQMRTNQMDAAEGNLKKAVQLNPQAMNAQLALGGYYQARNRLTEAEEQYRRAINVDAKSPDPRAALAKLYLAEGKRSETEEFLKQVKRDLPENSVGYRMLGDFYFATGDLDKATAEYGMLYSEHPKDVQVKKNYVQLLILKNRLDEARKLNDELLKANPNDNEALVYRGQIQIRDGHANEATQTLQTALKNDPDSGVAHFHLGLAFDQLGNLARAESEWRDAVRWRPELVEAHRALAAAALRRGDMDALEQSAKQVLDLQPLSPDGYALRAVSNIARKRFAPAEEDIHKAIEVAPQSPVGYVQMGNLKLVQKQFVEAEKAYQQALEKDPRSTDALGGLMNTYLAQNQPDKAVATANSQISKVSNSSAFYDLLGTVLLNNKKDMKGAEAALKKAAELDKNNSDALLKLGRVQVAKGATDEAIATYQNSIKNNPNEASFYILMGELYESKKDWQKAKDAYQKALDLKPDNPLASNNLAYVMLETGGNVDVALSLAQTARRGMPDSPNAADTLGWVLYQKGAYQSAIDLFQEALKLAEKTKAPEDATVHYHLGLAYEKAEKPTLARQHLERVLKINPNYSAADDVRKALAQLKS
;
A
#
# COMPACT_ATOMS: atom_id res chain seq x y z
N MET A 1 -51.94 80.42 24.87
CA MET A 1 -50.80 79.85 25.54
C MET A 1 -50.88 78.33 25.68
N ARG A 2 -51.24 77.54 24.66
CA ARG A 2 -51.24 76.04 24.73
C ARG A 2 -50.46 75.36 23.58
N LEU A 3 -49.84 76.13 22.66
CA LEU A 3 -49.02 75.54 21.59
C LEU A 3 -47.53 75.35 21.95
N SER A 4 -47.02 76.01 22.99
CA SER A 4 -45.62 75.93 23.39
C SER A 4 -45.24 74.61 24.16
N SER A 5 -46.21 74.03 24.86
CA SER A 5 -45.96 72.80 25.64
C SER A 5 -45.91 71.53 24.78
N ILE A 6 -46.70 71.48 23.70
CA ILE A 6 -46.70 70.32 22.79
C ILE A 6 -45.43 70.30 21.92
N CYS A 7 -44.95 71.47 21.45
CA CYS A 7 -43.69 71.54 20.74
C CYS A 7 -42.47 71.17 21.61
N ARG A 8 -42.46 71.50 22.87
CA ARG A 8 -41.39 71.09 23.80
C ARG A 8 -41.41 69.58 24.11
N LEU A 9 -42.62 69.00 24.21
CA LEU A 9 -42.76 67.53 24.43
C LEU A 9 -42.32 66.75 23.18
N VAL A 10 -42.67 67.21 22.00
CA VAL A 10 -42.24 66.56 20.72
C VAL A 10 -40.73 66.71 20.49
N LEU A 11 -40.12 67.87 20.88
CA LEU A 11 -38.69 68.06 20.75
C LEU A 11 -37.91 67.20 21.77
N VAL A 12 -38.41 67.03 22.99
CA VAL A 12 -37.77 66.16 24.02
C VAL A 12 -37.96 64.67 23.66
N LEU A 13 -39.11 64.25 23.12
CA LEU A 13 -39.30 62.90 22.61
C LEU A 13 -38.45 62.65 21.37
N GLY A 14 -38.32 63.61 20.46
CA GLY A 14 -37.46 63.56 19.27
C GLY A 14 -35.97 63.43 19.63
N LEU A 15 -35.47 64.17 20.63
CA LEU A 15 -34.14 64.09 21.18
C LEU A 15 -33.90 62.77 21.95
N ALA A 16 -34.87 62.27 22.70
CA ALA A 16 -34.76 60.96 23.35
C ALA A 16 -34.71 59.80 22.36
N ILE A 17 -35.49 59.83 21.27
CA ILE A 17 -35.50 58.81 20.22
C ILE A 17 -34.19 58.90 19.40
N THR A 18 -33.65 60.06 19.10
CA THR A 18 -32.37 60.20 18.45
C THR A 18 -31.19 59.77 19.31
N SER A 19 -31.26 59.94 20.64
CA SER A 19 -30.25 59.48 21.59
C SER A 19 -30.24 57.95 21.69
N PHE A 20 -31.42 57.28 21.66
CA PHE A 20 -31.51 55.83 21.68
C PHE A 20 -31.06 55.17 20.33
N VAL A 21 -31.29 55.85 19.19
CA VAL A 21 -30.85 55.40 17.86
C VAL A 21 -29.35 55.65 17.67
N ALA A 22 -28.80 56.76 18.27
CA ALA A 22 -27.39 57.05 18.25
C ALA A 22 -26.57 56.05 19.10
N CYS A 23 -27.05 55.69 20.28
CA CYS A 23 -26.38 54.66 21.11
C CYS A 23 -26.30 53.28 20.47
N SER A 24 -27.26 52.90 19.60
CA SER A 24 -27.24 51.62 18.89
C SER A 24 -26.26 51.61 17.66
N ARG A 25 -25.76 52.76 17.24
CA ARG A 25 -24.83 52.92 16.10
C ARG A 25 -23.38 53.18 16.56
N ASP A 26 -23.15 53.43 17.83
CA ASP A 26 -21.78 53.63 18.35
C ASP A 26 -20.97 52.32 18.18
N PRO A 27 -19.87 52.33 17.44
CA PRO A 27 -18.99 51.16 17.26
C PRO A 27 -18.53 50.56 18.59
N ASN A 28 -18.24 51.41 19.60
CA ASN A 28 -17.80 50.94 20.92
C ASN A 28 -18.89 50.16 21.65
N VAL A 29 -20.12 50.66 21.62
CA VAL A 29 -21.26 49.98 22.22
C VAL A 29 -21.56 48.64 21.49
N ARG A 30 -21.45 48.62 20.16
CA ARG A 30 -21.62 47.39 19.39
C ARG A 30 -20.52 46.38 19.68
N LYS A 31 -19.24 46.79 19.68
CA LYS A 31 -18.10 45.94 20.02
C LYS A 31 -18.28 45.32 21.39
N GLN A 32 -18.61 46.12 22.40
CA GLN A 32 -18.79 45.65 23.77
C GLN A 32 -19.96 44.65 23.88
N LYS A 33 -21.08 44.89 23.22
CA LYS A 33 -22.23 43.98 23.20
C LYS A 33 -21.88 42.63 22.58
N TYR A 34 -21.13 42.60 21.50
CA TYR A 34 -20.64 41.36 20.88
C TYR A 34 -19.67 40.64 21.83
N PHE A 35 -18.74 41.37 22.44
CA PHE A 35 -17.77 40.80 23.38
C PHE A 35 -18.46 40.13 24.57
N GLU A 36 -19.39 40.82 25.23
CA GLU A 36 -20.15 40.29 26.35
C GLU A 36 -21.02 39.10 25.95
N SER A 37 -21.59 39.12 24.75
CA SER A 37 -22.31 37.98 24.20
C SER A 37 -21.39 36.79 23.98
N GLY A 38 -20.19 37.02 23.42
CA GLY A 38 -19.16 36.03 23.26
C GLY A 38 -18.72 35.41 24.57
N GLN A 39 -18.52 36.28 25.61
CA GLN A 39 -18.16 35.79 26.95
C GLN A 39 -19.25 34.90 27.55
N ARG A 40 -20.52 35.25 27.46
CA ARG A 40 -21.62 34.39 27.93
C ARG A 40 -21.67 33.03 27.21
N TYR A 41 -21.33 32.98 25.93
CA TYR A 41 -21.23 31.71 25.21
C TYR A 41 -19.99 30.92 25.64
N PHE A 42 -18.87 31.58 25.82
CA PHE A 42 -17.61 30.98 26.25
C PHE A 42 -17.76 30.32 27.64
N ASP A 43 -18.38 31.03 28.58
CA ASP A 43 -18.61 30.55 29.95
C ASP A 43 -19.61 29.35 29.99
N LYS A 44 -20.40 29.16 28.91
CA LYS A 44 -21.30 28.01 28.71
C LYS A 44 -20.65 26.92 27.83
N GLU A 45 -19.33 27.00 27.59
CA GLU A 45 -18.56 26.09 26.75
C GLU A 45 -19.03 26.00 25.28
N LYS A 46 -19.87 26.95 24.84
CA LYS A 46 -20.33 27.09 23.46
C LYS A 46 -19.30 27.84 22.62
N TYR A 47 -18.11 27.22 22.44
CA TYR A 47 -16.94 27.88 21.86
C TYR A 47 -17.12 28.29 20.40
N ARG A 48 -17.96 27.58 19.64
CA ARG A 48 -18.27 27.94 18.25
C ARG A 48 -19.09 29.24 18.18
N GLU A 49 -20.13 29.35 18.99
CA GLU A 49 -20.96 30.56 19.09
C GLU A 49 -20.14 31.72 19.70
N ALA A 50 -19.31 31.44 20.70
CA ALA A 50 -18.39 32.41 21.28
C ALA A 50 -17.44 32.98 20.21
N SER A 51 -16.83 32.14 19.38
CA SER A 51 -15.91 32.56 18.31
C SER A 51 -16.61 33.47 17.29
N ILE A 52 -17.88 33.22 16.96
CA ILE A 52 -18.67 34.08 16.07
C ILE A 52 -18.87 35.48 16.70
N GLN A 53 -19.22 35.53 18.00
CA GLN A 53 -19.50 36.80 18.67
C GLN A 53 -18.19 37.60 18.89
N PHE A 54 -17.11 36.96 19.31
CA PHE A 54 -15.80 37.63 19.42
C PHE A 54 -15.28 38.06 18.04
N GLY A 55 -15.50 37.24 16.98
CA GLY A 55 -15.23 37.61 15.59
C GLY A 55 -15.96 38.88 15.16
N ASN A 56 -17.25 39.00 15.48
CA ASN A 56 -18.04 40.21 15.23
C ASN A 56 -17.49 41.41 16.02
N ALA A 57 -17.02 41.23 17.27
CA ALA A 57 -16.42 42.32 18.07
C ALA A 57 -15.15 42.84 17.42
N VAL A 58 -14.22 41.97 16.98
CA VAL A 58 -12.96 42.38 16.32
C VAL A 58 -13.18 42.90 14.91
N GLN A 59 -14.25 42.49 14.26
CA GLN A 59 -14.66 43.09 12.96
C GLN A 59 -15.13 44.53 13.14
N VAL A 60 -15.80 44.84 14.24
CA VAL A 60 -16.20 46.25 14.57
C VAL A 60 -14.99 47.10 14.94
N ASP A 61 -14.06 46.52 15.69
CA ASP A 61 -12.82 47.18 16.10
C ASP A 61 -11.62 46.25 15.93
N PRO A 62 -10.88 46.33 14.79
CA PRO A 62 -9.70 45.50 14.53
C PRO A 62 -8.51 45.74 15.44
N ARG A 63 -8.58 46.72 16.35
CA ARG A 63 -7.56 47.01 17.38
C ARG A 63 -7.97 46.56 18.77
N PHE A 64 -9.08 45.82 18.89
CA PHE A 64 -9.59 45.33 20.18
C PHE A 64 -8.79 44.11 20.66
N ALA A 65 -7.64 44.31 21.29
CA ALA A 65 -6.71 43.27 21.73
C ALA A 65 -7.40 42.17 22.56
N GLN A 66 -8.26 42.57 23.56
CA GLN A 66 -8.99 41.63 24.37
C GLN A 66 -9.99 40.75 23.55
N GLY A 67 -10.59 41.36 22.52
CA GLY A 67 -11.47 40.60 21.59
C GLY A 67 -10.70 39.56 20.83
N HIS A 68 -9.52 39.89 20.28
CA HIS A 68 -8.62 38.97 19.61
C HIS A 68 -8.18 37.85 20.55
N TYR A 69 -7.80 38.16 21.78
CA TYR A 69 -7.40 37.15 22.75
C TYR A 69 -8.52 36.15 23.07
N ARG A 70 -9.75 36.62 23.34
CA ARG A 70 -10.89 35.72 23.58
C ARG A 70 -11.28 34.92 22.36
N LEU A 71 -11.15 35.48 21.17
CA LEU A 71 -11.33 34.79 19.92
C LEU A 71 -10.28 33.64 19.75
N ALA A 72 -9.02 33.94 20.04
CA ALA A 72 -7.95 32.96 20.06
C ALA A 72 -8.22 31.82 21.04
N GLN A 73 -8.63 32.13 22.27
CA GLN A 73 -8.98 31.10 23.26
C GLN A 73 -10.14 30.23 22.79
N SER A 74 -11.14 30.83 22.10
CA SER A 74 -12.23 30.06 21.51
C SER A 74 -11.72 29.09 20.42
N PHE A 75 -10.80 29.53 19.56
CA PHE A 75 -10.19 28.69 18.54
C PHE A 75 -9.29 27.60 19.14
N LEU A 76 -8.56 27.86 20.22
CA LEU A 76 -7.81 26.83 20.95
C LEU A 76 -8.73 25.72 21.46
N LYS A 77 -9.88 26.08 22.05
CA LYS A 77 -10.91 25.11 22.51
C LYS A 77 -11.55 24.33 21.36
N LEU A 78 -11.62 24.93 20.17
CA LEU A 78 -12.13 24.31 18.95
C LEU A 78 -11.05 23.55 18.15
N GLN A 79 -9.82 23.48 18.65
CA GLN A 79 -8.65 22.88 17.99
C GLN A 79 -8.34 23.49 16.61
N GLN A 80 -8.69 24.76 16.38
CA GLN A 80 -8.44 25.50 15.15
C GLN A 80 -7.09 26.23 15.26
N TRP A 81 -6.01 25.46 15.28
CA TRP A 81 -4.66 25.91 15.66
C TRP A 81 -4.15 27.09 14.83
N THR A 82 -4.30 27.05 13.50
CA THR A 82 -3.86 28.15 12.61
C THR A 82 -4.59 29.45 12.90
N ARG A 83 -5.89 29.40 13.19
CA ARG A 83 -6.67 30.59 13.54
C ARG A 83 -6.30 31.10 14.92
N ALA A 84 -6.12 30.21 15.88
CA ALA A 84 -5.65 30.58 17.22
C ALA A 84 -4.30 31.31 17.15
N TYR A 85 -3.36 30.80 16.37
CA TYR A 85 -2.06 31.42 16.14
C TYR A 85 -2.19 32.84 15.59
N GLN A 86 -2.99 33.06 14.57
CA GLN A 86 -3.21 34.37 13.97
C GLN A 86 -3.76 35.37 14.97
N GLU A 87 -4.75 34.96 15.77
CA GLU A 87 -5.39 35.84 16.75
C GLU A 87 -4.49 36.08 17.97
N LEU A 88 -3.68 35.13 18.41
CA LEU A 88 -2.68 35.31 19.48
C LEU A 88 -1.58 36.29 19.03
N ASN A 89 -1.03 36.12 17.82
CA ASN A 89 -0.08 37.08 17.27
C ASN A 89 -0.66 38.50 17.23
N ARG A 90 -1.89 38.61 16.72
CA ARG A 90 -2.57 39.91 16.67
C ARG A 90 -2.77 40.50 18.06
N THR A 91 -3.08 39.67 19.05
CA THR A 91 -3.20 40.13 20.45
C THR A 91 -1.89 40.69 20.97
N VAL A 92 -0.78 39.96 20.78
CA VAL A 92 0.56 40.37 21.28
C VAL A 92 1.09 41.60 20.55
N GLU A 93 0.73 41.81 19.27
CA GLU A 93 1.04 43.03 18.53
C GLU A 93 0.28 44.26 19.07
N LEU A 94 -1.00 44.10 19.39
CA LEU A 94 -1.87 45.18 19.84
C LEU A 94 -1.67 45.50 21.32
N ASP A 95 -1.36 44.49 22.12
CA ASP A 95 -1.12 44.57 23.55
C ASP A 95 0.13 43.76 23.93
N PRO A 96 1.32 44.34 23.79
CA PRO A 96 2.58 43.66 24.12
C PRO A 96 2.73 43.23 25.58
N GLU A 97 1.95 43.81 26.48
CA GLU A 97 1.93 43.49 27.90
C GLU A 97 0.93 42.40 28.28
N ASN A 98 0.20 41.84 27.30
CA ASN A 98 -0.63 40.69 27.54
C ASN A 98 0.23 39.41 27.63
N TYR A 99 0.86 39.22 28.77
CA TYR A 99 1.79 38.12 29.03
C TYR A 99 1.08 36.77 28.96
N GLN A 100 -0.22 36.68 29.30
CA GLN A 100 -0.97 35.44 29.18
C GLN A 100 -1.16 35.03 27.73
N ALA A 101 -1.51 35.96 26.84
CA ALA A 101 -1.57 35.67 25.39
C ALA A 101 -0.21 35.25 24.84
N ARG A 102 0.88 35.79 25.38
CA ARG A 102 2.23 35.41 24.98
C ARG A 102 2.62 34.02 25.46
N VAL A 103 2.18 33.59 26.66
CA VAL A 103 2.34 32.21 27.15
C VAL A 103 1.58 31.24 26.26
N ASP A 104 0.32 31.57 25.93
CA ASP A 104 -0.50 30.72 25.04
C ASP A 104 0.13 30.63 23.65
N LEU A 105 0.68 31.72 23.12
CA LEU A 105 1.38 31.76 21.84
C LEU A 105 2.67 30.92 21.87
N ALA A 106 3.48 31.03 22.91
CA ALA A 106 4.69 30.23 23.06
C ALA A 106 4.37 28.73 23.10
N ASN A 107 3.36 28.31 23.87
CA ASN A 107 2.94 26.93 23.94
C ASN A 107 2.42 26.43 22.58
N LEU A 108 1.70 27.25 21.81
CA LEU A 108 1.22 26.89 20.48
C LEU A 108 2.38 26.75 19.48
N LEU A 109 3.38 27.60 19.54
CA LEU A 109 4.60 27.50 18.73
C LEU A 109 5.42 26.25 19.08
N ILE A 110 5.52 25.89 20.36
CA ILE A 110 6.16 24.63 20.79
C ILE A 110 5.42 23.43 20.18
N ALA A 111 4.09 23.43 20.25
CA ALA A 111 3.28 22.37 19.66
C ALA A 111 3.43 22.28 18.13
N GLY A 112 3.66 23.41 17.45
CA GLY A 112 3.94 23.51 16.03
C GLY A 112 5.42 23.28 15.65
N HIS A 113 6.28 22.90 16.60
CA HIS A 113 7.74 22.72 16.43
C HIS A 113 8.52 23.99 15.98
N ASP A 114 7.95 25.18 16.07
CA ASP A 114 8.70 26.43 15.91
C ASP A 114 9.38 26.83 17.22
N LEU A 115 10.37 26.04 17.62
CA LEU A 115 11.05 26.17 18.88
C LEU A 115 11.85 27.50 19.00
N LYS A 116 12.26 28.06 17.85
CA LYS A 116 13.00 29.33 17.83
C LYS A 116 12.11 30.50 18.20
N GLN A 117 10.96 30.66 17.56
CA GLN A 117 10.02 31.73 17.91
C GLN A 117 9.48 31.54 19.33
N ALA A 118 9.21 30.28 19.74
CA ALA A 118 8.80 29.98 21.11
C ALA A 118 9.83 30.48 22.14
N GLN A 119 11.13 30.26 21.91
CA GLN A 119 12.21 30.71 22.76
C GLN A 119 12.21 32.26 22.89
N GLU A 120 12.07 33.00 21.78
CA GLU A 120 12.04 34.47 21.78
C GLU A 120 10.90 35.02 22.66
N HIS A 121 9.72 34.43 22.60
CA HIS A 121 8.59 34.79 23.45
C HIS A 121 8.84 34.43 24.92
N ILE A 122 9.42 33.26 25.19
CA ILE A 122 9.75 32.83 26.56
C ILE A 122 10.82 33.67 27.20
N ASP A 123 11.87 34.07 26.49
CA ASP A 123 12.94 34.93 27.01
C ASP A 123 12.38 36.29 27.45
N LEU A 124 11.47 36.87 26.67
CA LEU A 124 10.80 38.10 27.05
C LEU A 124 9.90 37.90 28.28
N LEU A 125 9.11 36.80 28.32
CA LEU A 125 8.28 36.46 29.47
C LEU A 125 9.13 36.33 30.74
N LEU A 126 10.23 35.58 30.67
CA LEU A 126 11.13 35.37 31.80
C LEU A 126 11.74 36.70 32.30
N SER A 127 12.08 37.62 31.37
CA SER A 127 12.60 38.94 31.73
C SER A 127 11.58 39.85 32.44
N LYS A 128 10.29 39.69 32.14
CA LYS A 128 9.18 40.50 32.65
C LYS A 128 8.44 39.88 33.82
N GLN A 129 8.34 38.56 33.84
CA GLN A 129 7.56 37.78 34.81
C GLN A 129 8.39 36.59 35.36
N PRO A 130 9.57 36.83 35.99
CA PRO A 130 10.50 35.77 36.39
C PRO A 130 9.98 34.86 37.51
N ASN A 131 8.89 35.20 38.15
CA ASN A 131 8.28 34.45 39.25
C ASN A 131 6.86 33.97 38.89
N ASP A 132 6.45 34.05 37.62
CA ASP A 132 5.17 33.52 37.19
C ASP A 132 5.27 32.00 36.97
N PRO A 133 4.48 31.15 37.65
CA PRO A 133 4.50 29.72 37.49
C PRO A 133 4.26 29.28 36.02
N GLN A 134 3.42 29.97 35.28
CA GLN A 134 3.07 29.60 33.90
C GLN A 134 4.24 29.85 32.93
N VAL A 135 5.09 30.84 33.22
CA VAL A 135 6.31 31.04 32.43
C VAL A 135 7.27 29.85 32.59
N HIS A 136 7.45 29.37 33.84
CA HIS A 136 8.27 28.18 34.11
C HIS A 136 7.68 26.90 33.48
N GLU A 137 6.34 26.77 33.42
CA GLU A 137 5.68 25.68 32.66
C GLU A 137 5.99 25.80 31.17
N ALA A 138 5.93 26.98 30.57
CA ALA A 138 6.26 27.18 29.16
C ALA A 138 7.73 26.86 28.84
N ILE A 139 8.67 27.25 29.75
CA ILE A 139 10.10 26.89 29.66
C ILE A 139 10.24 25.35 29.69
N ALA A 140 9.56 24.68 30.61
CA ALA A 140 9.63 23.25 30.72
C ALA A 140 9.04 22.53 29.47
N ASN A 141 7.97 23.07 28.90
CA ASN A 141 7.40 22.57 27.65
C ASN A 141 8.39 22.68 26.48
N LEU A 142 9.10 23.81 26.38
CA LEU A 142 10.14 24.04 25.38
C LEU A 142 11.32 23.07 25.55
N LEU A 143 11.85 22.94 26.79
CA LEU A 143 12.93 22.01 27.11
C LEU A 143 12.51 20.56 26.83
N SER A 144 11.26 20.19 27.12
CA SER A 144 10.70 18.87 26.80
C SER A 144 10.66 18.62 25.29
N ALA A 145 10.29 19.63 24.49
CA ALA A 145 10.31 19.54 23.04
C ALA A 145 11.74 19.42 22.47
N GLN A 146 12.72 20.02 23.17
CA GLN A 146 14.16 19.85 22.89
C GLN A 146 14.75 18.56 23.44
N GLN A 147 13.94 17.72 24.08
CA GLN A 147 14.32 16.46 24.74
C GLN A 147 15.24 16.62 25.98
N ASP A 148 15.41 17.83 26.52
CA ASP A 148 16.11 18.04 27.77
C ASP A 148 15.15 17.85 28.97
N PHE A 149 14.80 16.59 29.22
CA PHE A 149 13.86 16.20 30.28
C PHE A 149 14.37 16.57 31.71
N PRO A 150 15.67 16.44 32.04
CA PRO A 150 16.17 16.84 33.35
C PRO A 150 15.97 18.35 33.63
N ALA A 151 16.28 19.21 32.65
CA ALA A 151 16.06 20.65 32.79
C ALA A 151 14.56 20.99 32.85
N ALA A 152 13.71 20.32 32.02
CA ALA A 152 12.26 20.48 32.04
C ALA A 152 11.67 20.13 33.42
N ILE A 153 12.09 19.04 34.06
CA ILE A 153 11.66 18.63 35.41
C ILE A 153 12.01 19.74 36.42
N LYS A 154 13.21 20.30 36.35
CA LYS A 154 13.65 21.38 37.26
C LYS A 154 12.77 22.62 37.12
N GLU A 155 12.43 23.00 35.89
CA GLU A 155 11.57 24.17 35.64
C GLU A 155 10.13 23.94 36.12
N ILE A 156 9.56 22.73 35.91
CA ILE A 156 8.23 22.42 36.50
C ILE A 156 8.25 22.40 38.02
N GLN A 157 9.30 21.87 38.64
CA GLN A 157 9.46 21.94 40.12
C GLN A 157 9.51 23.37 40.61
N LYS A 158 10.16 24.30 39.87
CA LYS A 158 10.15 25.72 40.17
C LYS A 158 8.75 26.32 40.01
N SER A 159 8.01 25.97 38.94
CA SER A 159 6.59 26.36 38.78
C SER A 159 5.77 25.94 40.01
N ILE A 160 5.90 24.69 40.45
CA ILE A 160 5.19 24.16 41.63
C ILE A 160 5.58 24.95 42.91
N SER A 161 6.84 25.32 43.08
CA SER A 161 7.27 26.09 44.25
C SER A 161 6.68 27.50 44.27
N LEU A 162 6.42 28.08 43.11
CA LEU A 162 5.79 29.41 42.94
C LEU A 162 4.26 29.36 43.01
N GLY A 163 3.64 28.23 42.59
CA GLY A 163 2.19 28.02 42.59
C GLY A 163 1.84 26.59 42.98
N PRO A 164 1.82 26.20 44.28
CA PRO A 164 1.69 24.80 44.72
C PRO A 164 0.28 24.21 44.59
N ASP A 165 -0.68 24.98 44.19
CA ASP A 165 -2.08 24.58 43.94
C ASP A 165 -2.40 24.41 42.46
N ARG A 166 -1.41 24.53 41.59
CA ARG A 166 -1.55 24.32 40.15
C ARG A 166 -1.50 22.82 39.77
N TRP A 167 -2.65 22.22 39.61
CA TRP A 167 -2.75 20.79 39.27
C TRP A 167 -2.09 20.44 37.93
N GLU A 168 -2.09 21.35 36.94
CA GLU A 168 -1.43 21.19 35.63
C GLU A 168 0.07 20.95 35.79
N ALA A 169 0.73 21.69 36.66
CA ALA A 169 2.14 21.54 36.89
C ALA A 169 2.50 20.15 37.45
N TYR A 170 1.69 19.63 38.38
CA TYR A 170 1.87 18.27 38.91
C TYR A 170 1.61 17.21 37.83
N LEU A 171 0.61 17.38 36.98
CA LEU A 171 0.37 16.48 35.84
C LEU A 171 1.57 16.47 34.90
N ASN A 172 2.04 17.64 34.49
CA ASN A 172 3.19 17.78 33.59
C ASN A 172 4.47 17.18 34.18
N LEU A 173 4.73 17.44 35.48
CA LEU A 173 5.85 16.83 36.17
C LEU A 173 5.77 15.30 36.15
N ALA A 174 4.60 14.74 36.43
CA ALA A 174 4.42 13.29 36.42
C ALA A 174 4.65 12.69 35.02
N LEU A 175 4.14 13.33 33.96
CA LEU A 175 4.36 12.87 32.59
C LEU A 175 5.85 12.87 32.21
N LEU A 176 6.61 13.90 32.62
CA LEU A 176 8.07 13.96 32.43
C LEU A 176 8.79 12.86 33.23
N GLN A 177 8.37 12.63 34.49
CA GLN A 177 8.91 11.57 35.34
C GLN A 177 8.64 10.16 34.77
N MET A 178 7.47 9.94 34.19
CA MET A 178 7.18 8.67 33.48
C MET A 178 8.12 8.48 32.27
N ARG A 179 8.38 9.55 31.50
CA ARG A 179 9.32 9.49 30.38
C ARG A 179 10.76 9.20 30.80
N THR A 180 11.14 9.64 32.00
CA THR A 180 12.48 9.44 32.56
C THR A 180 12.56 8.25 33.51
N ASN A 181 11.55 7.36 33.50
CA ASN A 181 11.45 6.15 34.32
C ASN A 181 11.44 6.37 35.84
N GLN A 182 11.01 7.59 36.29
CA GLN A 182 10.85 7.93 37.72
C GLN A 182 9.41 7.60 38.17
N MET A 183 9.03 6.32 38.08
CA MET A 183 7.62 5.91 38.19
C MET A 183 6.98 6.19 39.56
N ASP A 184 7.68 5.96 40.66
CA ASP A 184 7.10 6.17 42.00
C ASP A 184 6.84 7.66 42.31
N ALA A 185 7.74 8.55 41.86
CA ALA A 185 7.55 10.00 41.97
C ALA A 185 6.36 10.46 41.07
N ALA A 186 6.22 9.88 39.88
CA ALA A 186 5.10 10.16 38.95
C ALA A 186 3.75 9.83 39.60
N GLU A 187 3.63 8.68 40.31
CA GLU A 187 2.37 8.31 40.98
C GLU A 187 1.94 9.37 41.99
N GLY A 188 2.88 9.83 42.83
CA GLY A 188 2.63 10.85 43.83
C GLY A 188 2.10 12.15 43.22
N ASN A 189 2.74 12.59 42.13
CA ASN A 189 2.34 13.81 41.43
C ASN A 189 1.01 13.66 40.68
N LEU A 190 0.72 12.52 40.08
CA LEU A 190 -0.61 12.24 39.44
C LEU A 190 -1.71 12.28 40.47
N LYS A 191 -1.54 11.63 41.62
CA LYS A 191 -2.49 11.68 42.73
C LYS A 191 -2.70 13.10 43.23
N LYS A 192 -1.62 13.89 43.33
CA LYS A 192 -1.70 15.28 43.74
C LYS A 192 -2.48 16.13 42.74
N ALA A 193 -2.24 15.92 41.43
CA ALA A 193 -2.99 16.62 40.38
C ALA A 193 -4.49 16.32 40.47
N VAL A 194 -4.89 15.05 40.60
CA VAL A 194 -6.30 14.65 40.77
C VAL A 194 -6.90 15.17 42.09
N GLN A 195 -6.11 15.23 43.17
CA GLN A 195 -6.55 15.77 44.44
C GLN A 195 -6.83 17.29 44.36
N LEU A 196 -5.96 18.02 43.67
CA LEU A 196 -6.12 19.50 43.50
C LEU A 196 -7.31 19.82 42.56
N ASN A 197 -7.51 19.02 41.52
CA ASN A 197 -8.65 19.19 40.63
C ASN A 197 -9.29 17.84 40.28
N PRO A 198 -10.27 17.38 41.08
CA PRO A 198 -11.01 16.14 40.80
C PRO A 198 -11.83 16.17 39.49
N GLN A 199 -12.07 17.35 38.93
CA GLN A 199 -12.79 17.54 37.66
C GLN A 199 -11.82 17.62 36.45
N ALA A 200 -10.51 17.43 36.64
CA ALA A 200 -9.55 17.37 35.56
C ALA A 200 -9.57 15.98 34.91
N MET A 201 -10.35 15.81 33.87
CA MET A 201 -10.47 14.54 33.13
C MET A 201 -9.12 14.00 32.66
N ASN A 202 -8.24 14.87 32.13
CA ASN A 202 -6.92 14.50 31.66
C ASN A 202 -5.98 14.01 32.77
N ALA A 203 -6.10 14.55 34.01
CA ALA A 203 -5.34 14.07 35.17
C ALA A 203 -5.82 12.66 35.59
N GLN A 204 -7.12 12.41 35.56
CA GLN A 204 -7.68 11.07 35.84
C GLN A 204 -7.30 10.07 34.76
N LEU A 205 -7.34 10.47 33.46
CA LEU A 205 -6.89 9.61 32.34
C LEU A 205 -5.40 9.27 32.47
N ALA A 206 -4.56 10.25 32.83
CA ALA A 206 -3.14 10.03 33.04
C ALA A 206 -2.85 9.09 34.21
N LEU A 207 -3.58 9.26 35.33
CA LEU A 207 -3.46 8.37 36.48
C LEU A 207 -3.95 6.94 36.15
N GLY A 208 -5.07 6.82 35.41
CA GLY A 208 -5.56 5.54 34.89
C GLY A 208 -4.55 4.85 33.98
N GLY A 209 -3.96 5.60 33.03
CA GLY A 209 -2.88 5.10 32.15
C GLY A 209 -1.64 4.66 32.93
N TYR A 210 -1.23 5.41 33.95
CA TYR A 210 -0.17 5.00 34.84
C TYR A 210 -0.45 3.66 35.53
N TYR A 211 -1.66 3.50 36.11
CA TYR A 211 -2.04 2.24 36.76
C TYR A 211 -2.09 1.09 35.79
N GLN A 212 -2.60 1.31 34.58
CA GLN A 212 -2.61 0.28 33.52
C GLN A 212 -1.18 -0.15 33.15
N ALA A 213 -0.26 0.79 32.97
CA ALA A 213 1.15 0.52 32.69
C ALA A 213 1.86 -0.27 33.82
N ARG A 214 1.37 -0.12 35.07
CA ARG A 214 1.87 -0.86 36.26
C ARG A 214 1.09 -2.15 36.54
N ASN A 215 0.22 -2.56 35.60
CA ASN A 215 -0.66 -3.73 35.74
C ASN A 215 -1.61 -3.67 36.97
N ARG A 216 -1.95 -2.45 37.41
CA ARG A 216 -2.93 -2.18 38.49
C ARG A 216 -4.28 -1.88 37.86
N LEU A 217 -4.89 -2.94 37.28
CA LEU A 217 -5.99 -2.81 36.34
C LEU A 217 -7.27 -2.32 37.01
N THR A 218 -7.54 -2.71 38.26
CA THR A 218 -8.72 -2.27 39.03
C THR A 218 -8.66 -0.75 39.28
N GLU A 219 -7.50 -0.25 39.69
CA GLU A 219 -7.34 1.19 39.93
C GLU A 219 -7.38 1.98 38.61
N ALA A 220 -6.86 1.40 37.52
CA ALA A 220 -6.99 2.00 36.21
C ALA A 220 -8.46 2.17 35.79
N GLU A 221 -9.27 1.10 35.94
CA GLU A 221 -10.70 1.13 35.66
C GLU A 221 -11.41 2.19 36.49
N GLU A 222 -11.11 2.27 37.77
CA GLU A 222 -11.70 3.28 38.66
C GLU A 222 -11.46 4.72 38.16
N GLN A 223 -10.20 5.01 37.76
CA GLN A 223 -9.88 6.35 37.24
C GLN A 223 -10.57 6.62 35.90
N TYR A 224 -10.64 5.68 34.99
CA TYR A 224 -11.34 5.85 33.73
C TYR A 224 -12.86 6.06 33.93
N ARG A 225 -13.50 5.33 34.87
CA ARG A 225 -14.89 5.56 35.24
C ARG A 225 -15.12 6.93 35.87
N ARG A 226 -14.21 7.41 36.71
CA ARG A 226 -14.25 8.79 37.26
C ARG A 226 -14.14 9.80 36.12
N ALA A 227 -13.24 9.61 35.16
CA ALA A 227 -13.11 10.48 34.00
C ALA A 227 -14.39 10.51 33.12
N ILE A 228 -15.09 9.38 32.96
CA ILE A 228 -16.41 9.31 32.31
C ILE A 228 -17.44 10.14 33.03
N ASN A 229 -17.42 10.12 34.36
CA ASN A 229 -18.37 10.90 35.19
C ASN A 229 -18.10 12.41 35.14
N VAL A 230 -16.84 12.82 34.89
CA VAL A 230 -16.47 14.24 34.73
C VAL A 230 -17.08 14.80 33.45
N ASP A 231 -16.92 14.07 32.34
CA ASP A 231 -17.54 14.45 31.07
C ASP A 231 -18.22 13.24 30.41
N ALA A 232 -19.54 13.17 30.67
CA ALA A 232 -20.37 12.12 30.13
C ALA A 232 -20.50 12.15 28.58
N LYS A 233 -20.04 13.20 27.89
CA LYS A 233 -20.11 13.33 26.44
C LYS A 233 -18.76 13.08 25.77
N SER A 234 -17.67 12.97 26.54
CA SER A 234 -16.35 12.67 25.99
C SER A 234 -16.22 11.20 25.59
N PRO A 235 -15.74 10.89 24.38
CA PRO A 235 -15.43 9.53 23.96
C PRO A 235 -14.11 9.01 24.57
N ASP A 236 -13.16 9.88 24.92
CA ASP A 236 -11.78 9.51 25.28
C ASP A 236 -11.67 8.57 26.49
N PRO A 237 -12.35 8.85 27.63
CA PRO A 237 -12.25 7.95 28.77
C PRO A 237 -12.94 6.60 28.51
N ARG A 238 -13.95 6.57 27.64
CA ARG A 238 -14.60 5.34 27.21
C ARG A 238 -13.68 4.51 26.30
N ALA A 239 -12.95 5.16 25.40
CA ALA A 239 -11.95 4.48 24.57
C ALA A 239 -10.82 3.89 25.44
N ALA A 240 -10.37 4.63 26.48
CA ALA A 240 -9.36 4.14 27.43
C ALA A 240 -9.87 2.90 28.18
N LEU A 241 -11.11 2.94 28.69
CA LEU A 241 -11.70 1.82 29.40
C LEU A 241 -11.93 0.59 28.51
N ALA A 242 -12.38 0.81 27.26
CA ALA A 242 -12.52 -0.28 26.29
C ALA A 242 -11.17 -0.96 25.95
N LYS A 243 -10.11 -0.15 25.79
CA LYS A 243 -8.74 -0.68 25.60
C LYS A 243 -8.25 -1.47 26.82
N LEU A 244 -8.58 -1.01 28.02
CA LEU A 244 -8.27 -1.74 29.26
C LEU A 244 -8.91 -3.13 29.26
N TYR A 245 -10.23 -3.22 29.01
CA TYR A 245 -10.95 -4.51 28.96
C TYR A 245 -10.41 -5.44 27.88
N LEU A 246 -10.01 -4.91 26.71
CA LEU A 246 -9.36 -5.69 25.66
C LEU A 246 -8.01 -6.25 26.11
N ALA A 247 -7.19 -5.45 26.81
CA ALA A 247 -5.91 -5.88 27.33
C ALA A 247 -6.06 -6.98 28.39
N GLU A 248 -7.16 -7.00 29.11
CA GLU A 248 -7.53 -8.06 30.07
C GLU A 248 -8.13 -9.31 29.40
N GLY A 249 -8.30 -9.31 28.07
CA GLY A 249 -8.95 -10.40 27.34
C GLY A 249 -10.48 -10.48 27.50
N LYS A 250 -11.09 -9.46 28.09
CA LYS A 250 -12.56 -9.36 28.36
C LYS A 250 -13.31 -8.94 27.10
N ARG A 251 -13.27 -9.76 26.04
CA ARG A 251 -13.82 -9.42 24.73
C ARG A 251 -15.35 -9.19 24.78
N SER A 252 -16.09 -10.05 25.48
CA SER A 252 -17.55 -9.94 25.57
C SER A 252 -17.98 -8.70 26.36
N GLU A 253 -17.30 -8.40 27.45
CA GLU A 253 -17.56 -7.22 28.29
C GLU A 253 -17.24 -5.93 27.50
N THR A 254 -16.16 -5.95 26.70
CA THR A 254 -15.83 -4.85 25.81
C THR A 254 -16.95 -4.61 24.79
N GLU A 255 -17.45 -5.66 24.16
CA GLU A 255 -18.54 -5.57 23.18
C GLU A 255 -19.80 -4.95 23.82
N GLU A 256 -20.22 -5.44 24.98
CA GLU A 256 -21.42 -4.90 25.68
C GLU A 256 -21.20 -3.45 26.14
N PHE A 257 -20.01 -3.14 26.66
CA PHE A 257 -19.64 -1.78 27.01
C PHE A 257 -19.72 -0.83 25.82
N LEU A 258 -19.19 -1.23 24.64
CA LEU A 258 -19.19 -0.40 23.45
C LEU A 258 -20.60 -0.25 22.84
N LYS A 259 -21.47 -1.26 22.96
CA LYS A 259 -22.90 -1.11 22.65
C LYS A 259 -23.57 -0.04 23.53
N GLN A 260 -23.21 0.03 24.82
CA GLN A 260 -23.68 1.09 25.70
C GLN A 260 -23.12 2.45 25.30
N VAL A 261 -21.80 2.53 24.97
CA VAL A 261 -21.18 3.79 24.51
C VAL A 261 -21.88 4.35 23.26
N LYS A 262 -22.24 3.49 22.28
CA LYS A 262 -23.01 3.91 21.10
C LYS A 262 -24.35 4.54 21.49
N ARG A 263 -25.06 3.98 22.49
CA ARG A 263 -26.32 4.53 22.98
C ARG A 263 -26.15 5.85 23.74
N ASP A 264 -25.06 5.97 24.51
CA ASP A 264 -24.78 7.16 25.33
C ASP A 264 -24.32 8.35 24.51
N LEU A 265 -23.66 8.08 23.36
CA LEU A 265 -23.03 9.07 22.50
C LEU A 265 -23.55 9.07 21.05
N PRO A 266 -24.90 9.15 20.84
CA PRO A 266 -25.49 8.98 19.51
C PRO A 266 -25.12 10.10 18.53
N GLU A 267 -24.72 11.27 19.02
CA GLU A 267 -24.33 12.44 18.22
C GLU A 267 -22.81 12.59 18.11
N ASN A 268 -22.03 11.73 18.79
CA ASN A 268 -20.57 11.80 18.78
C ASN A 268 -19.99 10.79 17.80
N SER A 269 -19.44 11.27 16.69
CA SER A 269 -18.90 10.42 15.60
C SER A 269 -17.84 9.41 16.07
N VAL A 270 -16.99 9.77 17.02
CA VAL A 270 -16.03 8.83 17.61
C VAL A 270 -16.76 7.79 18.47
N GLY A 271 -17.67 8.24 19.33
CA GLY A 271 -18.39 7.38 20.27
C GLY A 271 -19.20 6.27 19.58
N TYR A 272 -20.06 6.62 18.62
CA TYR A 272 -20.88 5.60 17.95
C TYR A 272 -20.10 4.68 17.01
N ARG A 273 -18.90 5.09 16.52
CA ARG A 273 -18.04 4.23 15.69
C ARG A 273 -17.23 3.21 16.48
N MET A 274 -17.01 3.43 17.78
CA MET A 274 -16.13 2.56 18.59
C MET A 274 -16.48 1.08 18.50
N LEU A 275 -17.76 0.72 18.40
CA LEU A 275 -18.18 -0.68 18.28
C LEU A 275 -17.76 -1.29 16.93
N GLY A 276 -17.95 -0.56 15.84
CA GLY A 276 -17.51 -0.98 14.50
C GLY A 276 -15.99 -1.09 14.41
N ASP A 277 -15.28 -0.11 14.97
CA ASP A 277 -13.82 -0.11 15.04
C ASP A 277 -13.28 -1.29 15.87
N PHE A 278 -13.95 -1.64 16.97
CA PHE A 278 -13.64 -2.82 17.78
C PHE A 278 -13.78 -4.12 16.99
N TYR A 279 -14.89 -4.32 16.27
CA TYR A 279 -15.09 -5.50 15.44
C TYR A 279 -14.00 -5.61 14.35
N PHE A 280 -13.65 -4.48 13.73
CA PHE A 280 -12.60 -4.42 12.73
C PHE A 280 -11.23 -4.79 13.33
N ALA A 281 -10.86 -4.17 14.45
CA ALA A 281 -9.59 -4.42 15.13
C ALA A 281 -9.45 -5.86 15.64
N THR A 282 -10.55 -6.52 16.00
CA THR A 282 -10.57 -7.91 16.45
C THR A 282 -10.75 -8.93 15.33
N GLY A 283 -10.77 -8.49 14.07
CA GLY A 283 -10.85 -9.34 12.88
C GLY A 283 -12.26 -9.88 12.57
N ASP A 284 -13.29 -9.44 13.30
CA ASP A 284 -14.69 -9.83 13.03
C ASP A 284 -15.27 -8.97 11.89
N LEU A 285 -14.79 -9.24 10.67
CA LEU A 285 -15.15 -8.43 9.50
C LEU A 285 -16.66 -8.48 9.19
N ASP A 286 -17.36 -9.55 9.54
CA ASP A 286 -18.80 -9.66 9.30
C ASP A 286 -19.57 -8.72 10.22
N LYS A 287 -19.28 -8.75 11.52
CA LYS A 287 -19.88 -7.82 12.47
C LYS A 287 -19.47 -6.37 12.18
N ALA A 288 -18.21 -6.11 11.84
CA ALA A 288 -17.74 -4.78 11.47
C ALA A 288 -18.54 -4.24 10.27
N THR A 289 -18.69 -5.05 9.21
CA THR A 289 -19.44 -4.65 8.00
C THR A 289 -20.91 -4.39 8.29
N ALA A 290 -21.55 -5.23 9.11
CA ALA A 290 -22.93 -5.04 9.52
C ALA A 290 -23.10 -3.76 10.34
N GLU A 291 -22.23 -3.51 11.32
CA GLU A 291 -22.25 -2.31 12.17
C GLU A 291 -22.05 -1.03 11.36
N TYR A 292 -21.04 -0.99 10.48
CA TYR A 292 -20.80 0.17 9.62
C TYR A 292 -21.93 0.39 8.58
N GLY A 293 -22.58 -0.68 8.13
CA GLY A 293 -23.79 -0.58 7.29
C GLY A 293 -24.96 0.09 8.01
N MET A 294 -25.18 -0.26 9.28
CA MET A 294 -26.17 0.42 10.15
C MET A 294 -25.78 1.89 10.39
N LEU A 295 -24.52 2.14 10.78
CA LEU A 295 -24.03 3.50 11.01
C LEU A 295 -24.15 4.39 9.75
N TYR A 296 -23.91 3.85 8.57
CA TYR A 296 -24.12 4.59 7.32
C TYR A 296 -25.59 4.97 7.12
N SER A 297 -26.52 4.09 7.49
CA SER A 297 -27.96 4.38 7.42
C SER A 297 -28.39 5.43 8.46
N GLU A 298 -27.82 5.37 9.67
CA GLU A 298 -28.12 6.28 10.78
C GLU A 298 -27.46 7.66 10.57
N HIS A 299 -26.22 7.69 10.06
CA HIS A 299 -25.39 8.88 9.89
C HIS A 299 -24.86 9.03 8.44
N PRO A 300 -25.72 9.18 7.42
CA PRO A 300 -25.32 9.15 6.01
C PRO A 300 -24.42 10.32 5.58
N LYS A 301 -24.29 11.35 6.41
CA LYS A 301 -23.42 12.51 6.17
C LYS A 301 -22.04 12.39 6.83
N ASP A 302 -21.85 11.40 7.72
CA ASP A 302 -20.54 11.19 8.34
C ASP A 302 -19.56 10.60 7.32
N VAL A 303 -18.57 11.40 6.97
CA VAL A 303 -17.54 11.04 5.98
C VAL A 303 -16.69 9.86 6.47
N GLN A 304 -16.38 9.82 7.78
CA GLN A 304 -15.54 8.76 8.33
C GLN A 304 -16.27 7.42 8.38
N VAL A 305 -17.57 7.42 8.70
CA VAL A 305 -18.41 6.22 8.59
C VAL A 305 -18.41 5.68 7.16
N LYS A 306 -18.59 6.57 6.16
CA LYS A 306 -18.53 6.15 4.75
C LYS A 306 -17.18 5.53 4.39
N LYS A 307 -16.08 6.17 4.78
CA LYS A 307 -14.73 5.68 4.48
C LYS A 307 -14.46 4.31 5.08
N ASN A 308 -14.76 4.14 6.37
CA ASN A 308 -14.57 2.86 7.05
C ASN A 308 -15.47 1.76 6.42
N TYR A 309 -16.70 2.12 6.02
CA TYR A 309 -17.59 1.17 5.36
C TYR A 309 -17.07 0.78 3.96
N VAL A 310 -16.58 1.73 3.17
CA VAL A 310 -15.93 1.45 1.87
C VAL A 310 -14.76 0.48 2.05
N GLN A 311 -13.89 0.70 3.04
CA GLN A 311 -12.76 -0.18 3.32
C GLN A 311 -13.23 -1.62 3.64
N LEU A 312 -14.25 -1.76 4.48
CA LEU A 312 -14.81 -3.07 4.84
C LEU A 312 -15.45 -3.77 3.62
N LEU A 313 -16.16 -3.03 2.78
CA LEU A 313 -16.75 -3.56 1.54
C LEU A 313 -15.66 -4.06 0.58
N ILE A 314 -14.54 -3.33 0.45
CA ILE A 314 -13.38 -3.76 -0.34
C ILE A 314 -12.80 -5.06 0.25
N LEU A 315 -12.62 -5.15 1.57
CA LEU A 315 -12.10 -6.35 2.24
C LEU A 315 -13.01 -7.55 2.08
N LYS A 316 -14.34 -7.34 2.09
CA LYS A 316 -15.36 -8.37 1.86
C LYS A 316 -15.60 -8.68 0.37
N ASN A 317 -14.83 -8.08 -0.55
CA ASN A 317 -14.98 -8.20 -2.00
C ASN A 317 -16.36 -7.78 -2.54
N ARG A 318 -17.06 -6.87 -1.85
CA ARG A 318 -18.33 -6.27 -2.28
C ARG A 318 -18.03 -5.00 -3.10
N LEU A 319 -17.36 -5.19 -4.27
CA LEU A 319 -16.72 -4.10 -5.00
C LEU A 319 -17.72 -3.10 -5.60
N ASP A 320 -18.90 -3.54 -6.06
CA ASP A 320 -19.91 -2.65 -6.64
C ASP A 320 -20.48 -1.66 -5.60
N GLU A 321 -20.72 -2.14 -4.38
CA GLU A 321 -21.18 -1.30 -3.29
C GLU A 321 -20.08 -0.35 -2.81
N ALA A 322 -18.85 -0.86 -2.70
CA ALA A 322 -17.68 -0.03 -2.38
C ALA A 322 -17.51 1.10 -3.40
N ARG A 323 -17.61 0.79 -4.70
CA ARG A 323 -17.48 1.75 -5.80
C ARG A 323 -18.53 2.86 -5.68
N LYS A 324 -19.82 2.48 -5.56
CA LYS A 324 -20.91 3.44 -5.44
C LYS A 324 -20.70 4.41 -4.28
N LEU A 325 -20.36 3.89 -3.11
CA LEU A 325 -20.17 4.71 -1.92
C LEU A 325 -18.92 5.59 -2.00
N ASN A 326 -17.85 5.07 -2.60
CA ASN A 326 -16.61 5.82 -2.83
C ASN A 326 -16.79 6.95 -3.87
N ASP A 327 -17.62 6.73 -4.89
CA ASP A 327 -17.96 7.77 -5.86
C ASP A 327 -18.73 8.93 -5.22
N GLU A 328 -19.56 8.67 -4.20
CA GLU A 328 -20.18 9.74 -3.40
C GLU A 328 -19.14 10.57 -2.64
N LEU A 329 -18.10 9.92 -2.06
CA LEU A 329 -17.00 10.62 -1.39
C LEU A 329 -16.24 11.52 -2.35
N LEU A 330 -15.85 10.99 -3.51
CA LEU A 330 -15.10 11.74 -4.53
C LEU A 330 -15.94 12.80 -5.25
N LYS A 331 -17.26 12.62 -5.33
CA LYS A 331 -18.16 13.66 -5.81
C LYS A 331 -18.23 14.85 -4.84
N ALA A 332 -18.18 14.58 -3.54
CA ALA A 332 -18.17 15.62 -2.49
C ALA A 332 -16.79 16.30 -2.39
N ASN A 333 -15.71 15.54 -2.49
CA ASN A 333 -14.32 16.03 -2.49
C ASN A 333 -13.48 15.23 -3.49
N PRO A 334 -13.26 15.74 -4.73
CA PRO A 334 -12.48 15.05 -5.75
C PRO A 334 -11.01 14.80 -5.38
N ASN A 335 -10.49 15.55 -4.41
CA ASN A 335 -9.11 15.44 -3.93
C ASN A 335 -9.00 14.70 -2.59
N ASP A 336 -10.02 13.98 -2.17
CA ASP A 336 -9.94 13.14 -0.97
C ASP A 336 -8.97 11.99 -1.21
N ASN A 337 -7.81 12.07 -0.59
CA ASN A 337 -6.69 11.15 -0.82
C ASN A 337 -7.05 9.70 -0.48
N GLU A 338 -7.74 9.50 0.63
CA GLU A 338 -8.14 8.16 1.07
C GLU A 338 -9.16 7.54 0.11
N ALA A 339 -10.13 8.34 -0.35
CA ALA A 339 -11.10 7.90 -1.35
C ALA A 339 -10.46 7.62 -2.73
N LEU A 340 -9.41 8.36 -3.13
CA LEU A 340 -8.61 8.05 -4.32
C LEU A 340 -7.87 6.72 -4.16
N VAL A 341 -7.28 6.45 -2.98
CA VAL A 341 -6.64 5.16 -2.70
C VAL A 341 -7.66 4.01 -2.76
N TYR A 342 -8.85 4.16 -2.19
CA TYR A 342 -9.91 3.16 -2.30
C TYR A 342 -10.36 2.92 -3.75
N ARG A 343 -10.46 3.97 -4.57
CA ARG A 343 -10.73 3.81 -6.01
C ARG A 343 -9.65 2.99 -6.69
N GLY A 344 -8.38 3.28 -6.41
CA GLY A 344 -7.24 2.51 -6.92
C GLY A 344 -7.29 1.04 -6.51
N GLN A 345 -7.63 0.76 -5.25
CA GLN A 345 -7.80 -0.62 -4.75
C GLN A 345 -8.92 -1.37 -5.48
N ILE A 346 -10.07 -0.71 -5.68
CA ILE A 346 -11.19 -1.29 -6.42
C ILE A 346 -10.78 -1.60 -7.86
N GLN A 347 -10.14 -0.65 -8.54
CA GLN A 347 -9.66 -0.80 -9.91
C GLN A 347 -8.64 -1.95 -10.07
N ILE A 348 -7.71 -2.12 -9.10
CA ILE A 348 -6.77 -3.25 -9.08
C ILE A 348 -7.54 -4.58 -9.00
N ARG A 349 -8.54 -4.67 -8.11
CA ARG A 349 -9.33 -5.90 -7.93
C ARG A 349 -10.21 -6.23 -9.13
N ASP A 350 -10.66 -5.20 -9.86
CA ASP A 350 -11.42 -5.34 -11.12
C ASP A 350 -10.52 -5.67 -12.33
N GLY A 351 -9.19 -5.70 -12.16
CA GLY A 351 -8.23 -5.93 -13.25
C GLY A 351 -7.91 -4.68 -14.08
N HIS A 352 -8.36 -3.50 -13.66
CA HIS A 352 -8.13 -2.22 -14.34
C HIS A 352 -6.85 -1.52 -13.86
N ALA A 353 -5.72 -2.23 -13.92
CA ALA A 353 -4.46 -1.76 -13.35
C ALA A 353 -3.92 -0.46 -13.98
N ASN A 354 -4.18 -0.20 -15.26
CA ASN A 354 -3.81 1.06 -15.91
C ASN A 354 -4.56 2.27 -15.33
N GLU A 355 -5.85 2.13 -15.09
CA GLU A 355 -6.65 3.17 -14.45
C GLU A 355 -6.25 3.36 -12.99
N ALA A 356 -5.96 2.27 -12.29
CA ALA A 356 -5.47 2.30 -10.91
C ALA A 356 -4.16 3.09 -10.79
N THR A 357 -3.20 2.90 -11.72
CA THR A 357 -1.96 3.68 -11.74
C THR A 357 -2.22 5.19 -11.84
N GLN A 358 -3.10 5.62 -12.73
CA GLN A 358 -3.45 7.04 -12.90
C GLN A 358 -4.12 7.61 -11.65
N THR A 359 -5.05 6.86 -11.08
CA THR A 359 -5.77 7.27 -9.86
C THR A 359 -4.84 7.41 -8.67
N LEU A 360 -3.95 6.41 -8.46
CA LEU A 360 -2.99 6.41 -7.33
C LEU A 360 -1.88 7.45 -7.51
N GLN A 361 -1.43 7.71 -8.74
CA GLN A 361 -0.54 8.83 -9.02
C GLN A 361 -1.19 10.18 -8.73
N THR A 362 -2.52 10.31 -8.93
CA THR A 362 -3.25 11.51 -8.52
C THR A 362 -3.29 11.64 -7.00
N ALA A 363 -3.50 10.53 -6.26
CA ALA A 363 -3.40 10.54 -4.80
C ALA A 363 -2.01 10.98 -4.33
N LEU A 364 -0.94 10.48 -4.96
CA LEU A 364 0.45 10.84 -4.62
C LEU A 364 0.83 12.26 -5.01
N LYS A 365 0.15 12.90 -5.98
CA LYS A 365 0.32 14.34 -6.22
C LYS A 365 -0.21 15.19 -5.08
N ASN A 366 -1.29 14.74 -4.42
CA ASN A 366 -1.88 15.43 -3.29
C ASN A 366 -1.12 15.16 -1.98
N ASP A 367 -0.61 13.94 -1.81
CA ASP A 367 0.12 13.45 -0.64
C ASP A 367 1.28 12.55 -1.08
N PRO A 368 2.46 13.14 -1.39
CA PRO A 368 3.62 12.40 -1.90
C PRO A 368 4.19 11.38 -0.91
N ASP A 369 3.89 11.54 0.38
CA ASP A 369 4.44 10.72 1.46
C ASP A 369 3.49 9.60 1.88
N SER A 370 2.41 9.37 1.12
CA SER A 370 1.40 8.35 1.41
C SER A 370 1.93 6.94 1.15
N GLY A 371 2.48 6.29 2.20
CA GLY A 371 2.96 4.90 2.09
C GLY A 371 1.90 3.91 1.61
N VAL A 372 0.61 4.14 1.94
CA VAL A 372 -0.49 3.29 1.47
C VAL A 372 -0.74 3.46 -0.03
N ALA A 373 -0.69 4.71 -0.54
CA ALA A 373 -0.85 4.96 -1.97
C ALA A 373 0.31 4.34 -2.78
N HIS A 374 1.56 4.49 -2.31
CA HIS A 374 2.73 3.83 -2.89
C HIS A 374 2.57 2.31 -2.91
N PHE A 375 2.12 1.70 -1.80
CA PHE A 375 1.91 0.25 -1.75
C PHE A 375 0.92 -0.23 -2.83
N HIS A 376 -0.23 0.43 -2.95
CA HIS A 376 -1.22 0.05 -3.96
C HIS A 376 -0.78 0.38 -5.38
N LEU A 377 -0.01 1.46 -5.60
CA LEU A 377 0.59 1.75 -6.90
C LEU A 377 1.58 0.66 -7.31
N GLY A 378 2.37 0.16 -6.36
CA GLY A 378 3.21 -1.02 -6.57
C GLY A 378 2.42 -2.26 -6.98
N LEU A 379 1.27 -2.53 -6.33
CA LEU A 379 0.38 -3.64 -6.73
C LEU A 379 -0.16 -3.46 -8.15
N ALA A 380 -0.52 -2.23 -8.54
CA ALA A 380 -0.98 -1.95 -9.90
C ALA A 380 0.14 -2.19 -10.94
N PHE A 381 1.38 -1.76 -10.66
CA PHE A 381 2.51 -2.04 -11.53
C PHE A 381 2.86 -3.54 -11.60
N ASP A 382 2.73 -4.28 -10.51
CA ASP A 382 2.93 -5.73 -10.50
C ASP A 382 1.90 -6.44 -11.38
N GLN A 383 0.63 -6.04 -11.28
CA GLN A 383 -0.42 -6.58 -12.14
C GLN A 383 -0.20 -6.26 -13.62
N LEU A 384 0.46 -5.14 -13.94
CA LEU A 384 0.90 -4.80 -15.30
C LEU A 384 2.19 -5.52 -15.72
N GLY A 385 2.75 -6.37 -14.84
CA GLY A 385 3.99 -7.10 -15.09
C GLY A 385 5.25 -6.23 -15.02
N ASN A 386 5.17 -4.99 -14.51
CA ASN A 386 6.31 -4.11 -14.34
C ASN A 386 6.88 -4.23 -12.92
N LEU A 387 7.56 -5.36 -12.67
CA LEU A 387 8.09 -5.69 -11.34
C LEU A 387 9.10 -4.63 -10.84
N ALA A 388 9.89 -4.03 -11.73
CA ALA A 388 10.89 -3.04 -11.32
C ALA A 388 10.24 -1.77 -10.74
N ARG A 389 9.16 -1.26 -11.37
CA ARG A 389 8.38 -0.14 -10.83
C ARG A 389 7.62 -0.54 -9.57
N ALA A 390 7.04 -1.73 -9.55
CA ALA A 390 6.36 -2.25 -8.35
C ALA A 390 7.28 -2.23 -7.14
N GLU A 391 8.51 -2.74 -7.27
CA GLU A 391 9.49 -2.74 -6.20
C GLU A 391 9.92 -1.33 -5.76
N SER A 392 10.06 -0.39 -6.70
CA SER A 392 10.36 1.00 -6.37
C SER A 392 9.27 1.59 -5.49
N GLU A 393 8.00 1.43 -5.88
CA GLU A 393 6.87 1.93 -5.12
C GLU A 393 6.74 1.25 -3.75
N TRP A 394 7.01 -0.05 -3.64
CA TRP A 394 6.99 -0.74 -2.35
C TRP A 394 8.14 -0.30 -1.42
N ARG A 395 9.32 0.06 -1.97
CA ARG A 395 10.40 0.68 -1.18
C ARG A 395 10.01 2.06 -0.66
N ASP A 396 9.35 2.88 -1.48
CA ASP A 396 8.81 4.16 -1.03
C ASP A 396 7.69 3.94 0.01
N ALA A 397 6.84 2.93 -0.17
CA ALA A 397 5.82 2.57 0.82
C ALA A 397 6.42 2.27 2.21
N VAL A 398 7.48 1.46 2.30
CA VAL A 398 8.14 1.15 3.58
C VAL A 398 9.01 2.29 4.10
N ARG A 399 9.48 3.18 3.22
CA ARG A 399 10.20 4.39 3.61
C ARG A 399 9.31 5.36 4.37
N TRP A 400 8.10 5.60 3.86
CA TRP A 400 7.13 6.52 4.45
C TRP A 400 6.31 5.87 5.56
N ARG A 401 6.11 4.56 5.48
CA ARG A 401 5.35 3.78 6.45
C ARG A 401 6.07 2.48 6.79
N PRO A 402 7.12 2.53 7.61
CA PRO A 402 7.95 1.36 7.93
C PRO A 402 7.20 0.19 8.57
N GLU A 403 6.07 0.47 9.24
CA GLU A 403 5.21 -0.53 9.87
C GLU A 403 4.24 -1.22 8.90
N LEU A 404 4.24 -0.88 7.60
CA LEU A 404 3.35 -1.49 6.61
C LEU A 404 3.84 -2.89 6.21
N VAL A 405 3.41 -3.89 6.97
CA VAL A 405 3.84 -5.29 6.81
C VAL A 405 3.56 -5.83 5.41
N GLU A 406 2.45 -5.43 4.81
CA GLU A 406 2.05 -5.84 3.46
C GLU A 406 3.09 -5.43 2.40
N ALA A 407 3.68 -4.26 2.55
CA ALA A 407 4.73 -3.79 1.64
C ALA A 407 6.03 -4.60 1.81
N HIS A 408 6.41 -4.97 3.03
CA HIS A 408 7.54 -5.87 3.27
C HIS A 408 7.29 -7.28 2.70
N ARG A 409 6.06 -7.80 2.79
CA ARG A 409 5.67 -9.07 2.15
C ARG A 409 5.75 -8.98 0.63
N ALA A 410 5.30 -7.88 0.03
CA ALA A 410 5.37 -7.65 -1.41
C ALA A 410 6.83 -7.59 -1.89
N LEU A 411 7.72 -6.90 -1.16
CA LEU A 411 9.16 -6.88 -1.44
C LEU A 411 9.78 -8.28 -1.31
N ALA A 412 9.39 -9.08 -0.31
CA ALA A 412 9.83 -10.46 -0.17
C ALA A 412 9.41 -11.33 -1.36
N ALA A 413 8.15 -11.20 -1.80
CA ALA A 413 7.65 -11.92 -2.98
C ALA A 413 8.39 -11.51 -4.27
N ALA A 414 8.70 -10.23 -4.43
CA ALA A 414 9.49 -9.72 -5.56
C ALA A 414 10.93 -10.26 -5.54
N ALA A 415 11.57 -10.26 -4.37
CA ALA A 415 12.91 -10.80 -4.17
C ALA A 415 12.95 -12.30 -4.51
N LEU A 416 11.93 -13.06 -4.08
CA LEU A 416 11.81 -14.48 -4.40
C LEU A 416 11.71 -14.71 -5.93
N ARG A 417 10.88 -13.92 -6.62
CA ARG A 417 10.74 -14.01 -8.08
C ARG A 417 12.04 -13.72 -8.84
N ARG A 418 12.91 -12.85 -8.30
CA ARG A 418 14.23 -12.55 -8.88
C ARG A 418 15.31 -13.53 -8.45
N GLY A 419 15.03 -14.41 -7.51
CA GLY A 419 16.05 -15.27 -6.89
C GLY A 419 17.03 -14.51 -5.97
N ASP A 420 16.66 -13.31 -5.50
CA ASP A 420 17.46 -12.49 -4.59
C ASP A 420 17.20 -12.91 -3.13
N MET A 421 17.98 -13.90 -2.70
CA MET A 421 17.79 -14.48 -1.37
C MET A 421 18.24 -13.54 -0.24
N ASP A 422 19.09 -12.54 -0.50
CA ASP A 422 19.48 -11.54 0.50
C ASP A 422 18.33 -10.58 0.78
N ALA A 423 17.74 -10.03 -0.26
CA ALA A 423 16.57 -9.16 -0.14
C ALA A 423 15.36 -9.90 0.47
N LEU A 424 15.17 -11.18 0.11
CA LEU A 424 14.12 -12.02 0.70
C LEU A 424 14.31 -12.17 2.21
N GLU A 425 15.52 -12.51 2.67
CA GLU A 425 15.83 -12.67 4.09
C GLU A 425 15.63 -11.37 4.88
N GLN A 426 16.10 -10.24 4.32
CA GLN A 426 15.92 -8.93 4.92
C GLN A 426 14.43 -8.57 5.08
N SER A 427 13.64 -8.75 4.02
CA SER A 427 12.21 -8.45 4.05
C SER A 427 11.45 -9.37 5.02
N ALA A 428 11.80 -10.66 5.06
CA ALA A 428 11.21 -11.62 5.99
C ALA A 428 11.54 -11.26 7.46
N LYS A 429 12.75 -10.76 7.72
CA LYS A 429 13.15 -10.27 9.05
C LYS A 429 12.29 -9.07 9.46
N GLN A 430 12.08 -8.09 8.56
CA GLN A 430 11.21 -6.94 8.85
C GLN A 430 9.77 -7.37 9.16
N VAL A 431 9.24 -8.36 8.43
CA VAL A 431 7.91 -8.94 8.74
C VAL A 431 7.90 -9.51 10.17
N LEU A 432 8.94 -10.22 10.58
CA LEU A 432 9.04 -10.82 11.91
C LEU A 432 9.29 -9.79 13.03
N ASP A 433 10.05 -8.73 12.74
CA ASP A 433 10.27 -7.63 13.69
C ASP A 433 8.96 -6.88 13.98
N LEU A 434 8.10 -6.71 12.97
CA LEU A 434 6.79 -6.08 13.10
C LEU A 434 5.71 -7.04 13.62
N GLN A 435 5.77 -8.30 13.24
CA GLN A 435 4.81 -9.35 13.61
C GLN A 435 5.57 -10.61 14.05
N PRO A 436 6.03 -10.68 15.30
CA PRO A 436 6.85 -11.81 15.80
C PRO A 436 6.16 -13.19 15.75
N LEU A 437 4.82 -13.20 15.64
CA LEU A 437 4.02 -14.42 15.51
C LEU A 437 3.49 -14.61 14.09
N SER A 438 4.18 -14.08 13.06
CA SER A 438 3.79 -14.24 11.66
C SER A 438 4.27 -15.58 11.09
N PRO A 439 3.40 -16.54 10.78
CA PRO A 439 3.80 -17.79 10.14
C PRO A 439 4.42 -17.56 8.75
N ASP A 440 3.93 -16.54 8.02
CA ASP A 440 4.47 -16.17 6.70
C ASP A 440 5.88 -15.60 6.80
N GLY A 441 6.17 -14.81 7.84
CA GLY A 441 7.51 -14.27 8.08
C GLY A 441 8.55 -15.37 8.28
N TYR A 442 8.22 -16.37 9.10
CA TYR A 442 9.06 -17.56 9.30
C TYR A 442 9.19 -18.38 8.02
N ALA A 443 8.09 -18.60 7.28
CA ALA A 443 8.10 -19.34 6.02
C ALA A 443 8.98 -18.68 4.96
N LEU A 444 8.89 -17.36 4.79
CA LEU A 444 9.72 -16.59 3.85
C LEU A 444 11.21 -16.69 4.20
N ARG A 445 11.56 -16.60 5.50
CA ARG A 445 12.94 -16.77 5.95
C ARG A 445 13.45 -18.18 5.74
N ALA A 446 12.60 -19.19 5.99
CA ALA A 446 12.91 -20.59 5.71
C ALA A 446 13.20 -20.83 4.22
N VAL A 447 12.44 -20.22 3.30
CA VAL A 447 12.68 -20.30 1.84
C VAL A 447 14.09 -19.80 1.50
N SER A 448 14.51 -18.64 2.03
CA SER A 448 15.86 -18.10 1.84
C SER A 448 16.92 -19.08 2.39
N ASN A 449 16.70 -19.61 3.60
CA ASN A 449 17.61 -20.57 4.22
C ASN A 449 17.72 -21.88 3.42
N ILE A 450 16.61 -22.43 2.91
CA ILE A 450 16.60 -23.63 2.06
C ILE A 450 17.41 -23.40 0.77
N ALA A 451 17.16 -22.28 0.08
CA ALA A 451 17.83 -21.94 -1.16
C ALA A 451 19.38 -21.84 -0.97
N ARG A 452 19.81 -21.37 0.19
CA ARG A 452 21.22 -21.26 0.58
C ARG A 452 21.78 -22.52 1.23
N LYS A 453 21.00 -23.59 1.28
CA LYS A 453 21.36 -24.87 1.94
C LYS A 453 21.70 -24.74 3.43
N ARG A 454 21.16 -23.71 4.10
CA ARG A 454 21.24 -23.52 5.55
C ARG A 454 20.08 -24.28 6.22
N PHE A 455 20.18 -25.61 6.23
CA PHE A 455 19.06 -26.49 6.57
C PHE A 455 18.62 -26.39 8.03
N ALA A 456 19.55 -26.29 8.99
CA ALA A 456 19.19 -26.22 10.41
C ALA A 456 18.43 -24.92 10.75
N PRO A 457 18.86 -23.70 10.36
CA PRO A 457 18.05 -22.50 10.52
C PRO A 457 16.70 -22.55 9.78
N ALA A 458 16.65 -23.21 8.59
CA ALA A 458 15.39 -23.38 7.88
C ALA A 458 14.40 -24.24 8.68
N GLU A 459 14.87 -25.34 9.25
CA GLU A 459 14.04 -26.25 10.06
C GLU A 459 13.52 -25.58 11.34
N GLU A 460 14.35 -24.76 12.01
CA GLU A 460 13.93 -23.95 13.16
C GLU A 460 12.81 -22.97 12.79
N ASP A 461 12.97 -22.21 11.70
CA ASP A 461 11.94 -21.30 11.21
C ASP A 461 10.65 -22.02 10.87
N ILE A 462 10.73 -23.18 10.22
CA ILE A 462 9.56 -23.99 9.86
C ILE A 462 8.83 -24.49 11.11
N HIS A 463 9.57 -24.95 12.12
CA HIS A 463 8.95 -25.35 13.38
C HIS A 463 8.24 -24.20 14.07
N LYS A 464 8.83 -22.99 14.04
CA LYS A 464 8.17 -21.78 14.54
C LYS A 464 6.90 -21.43 13.75
N ALA A 465 6.94 -21.53 12.42
CA ALA A 465 5.75 -21.32 11.59
C ALA A 465 4.60 -22.30 11.94
N ILE A 466 4.94 -23.58 12.20
CA ILE A 466 3.96 -24.59 12.60
C ILE A 466 3.46 -24.35 14.02
N GLU A 467 4.34 -23.96 14.95
CA GLU A 467 4.00 -23.68 16.36
C GLU A 467 2.99 -22.52 16.46
N VAL A 468 3.25 -21.41 15.75
CA VAL A 468 2.36 -20.22 15.79
C VAL A 468 1.06 -20.42 15.01
N ALA A 469 1.05 -21.27 13.99
CA ALA A 469 -0.14 -21.50 13.16
C ALA A 469 -0.30 -22.99 12.78
N PRO A 470 -0.63 -23.87 13.75
CA PRO A 470 -0.67 -25.32 13.53
C PRO A 470 -1.78 -25.79 12.58
N GLN A 471 -2.76 -24.93 12.29
CA GLN A 471 -3.82 -25.20 11.31
C GLN A 471 -3.53 -24.59 9.93
N SER A 472 -2.47 -23.81 9.79
CA SER A 472 -2.05 -23.25 8.49
C SER A 472 -1.23 -24.31 7.72
N PRO A 473 -1.44 -24.47 6.41
CA PRO A 473 -0.62 -25.35 5.58
C PRO A 473 0.80 -24.85 5.36
N VAL A 474 1.07 -23.56 5.58
CA VAL A 474 2.30 -22.86 5.16
C VAL A 474 3.55 -23.50 5.73
N GLY A 475 3.59 -23.75 7.04
CA GLY A 475 4.75 -24.39 7.69
C GLY A 475 4.98 -25.81 7.18
N TYR A 476 3.93 -26.59 6.98
CA TYR A 476 4.01 -27.95 6.46
C TYR A 476 4.48 -28.01 5.02
N VAL A 477 4.06 -27.06 4.17
CA VAL A 477 4.57 -26.92 2.79
C VAL A 477 6.07 -26.65 2.81
N GLN A 478 6.54 -25.74 3.66
CA GLN A 478 7.98 -25.45 3.75
C GLN A 478 8.77 -26.64 4.33
N MET A 479 8.21 -27.42 5.25
CA MET A 479 8.81 -28.68 5.71
C MET A 479 8.96 -29.66 4.54
N GLY A 480 7.92 -29.80 3.73
CA GLY A 480 7.97 -30.61 2.52
C GLY A 480 9.06 -30.16 1.55
N ASN A 481 9.16 -28.85 1.29
CA ASN A 481 10.19 -28.25 0.45
C ASN A 481 11.61 -28.53 0.98
N LEU A 482 11.83 -28.37 2.29
CA LEU A 482 13.11 -28.64 2.94
C LEU A 482 13.50 -30.12 2.75
N LYS A 483 12.58 -31.04 3.07
CA LYS A 483 12.84 -32.50 2.99
C LYS A 483 13.02 -32.96 1.54
N LEU A 484 12.31 -32.34 0.58
CA LEU A 484 12.49 -32.62 -0.85
C LEU A 484 13.89 -32.22 -1.34
N VAL A 485 14.37 -31.02 -0.96
CA VAL A 485 15.74 -30.55 -1.31
C VAL A 485 16.80 -31.45 -0.68
N GLN A 486 16.56 -31.96 0.52
CA GLN A 486 17.43 -32.93 1.18
C GLN A 486 17.30 -34.35 0.60
N LYS A 487 16.41 -34.58 -0.38
CA LYS A 487 16.07 -35.89 -0.96
C LYS A 487 15.51 -36.90 0.06
N GLN A 488 14.93 -36.36 1.15
CA GLN A 488 14.22 -37.16 2.17
C GLN A 488 12.75 -37.30 1.71
N PHE A 489 12.54 -38.17 0.72
CA PHE A 489 11.27 -38.21 -0.02
C PHE A 489 10.08 -38.66 0.83
N VAL A 490 10.29 -39.58 1.76
CA VAL A 490 9.23 -40.09 2.65
C VAL A 490 8.76 -38.99 3.61
N GLU A 491 9.68 -38.24 4.18
CA GLU A 491 9.39 -37.11 5.06
C GLU A 491 8.75 -35.96 4.30
N ALA A 492 9.20 -35.68 3.06
CA ALA A 492 8.60 -34.71 2.18
C ALA A 492 7.13 -35.04 1.85
N GLU A 493 6.88 -36.32 1.47
CA GLU A 493 5.52 -36.83 1.20
C GLU A 493 4.61 -36.61 2.42
N LYS A 494 5.06 -37.02 3.62
CA LYS A 494 4.32 -36.86 4.87
C LYS A 494 3.99 -35.38 5.15
N ALA A 495 4.95 -34.49 4.98
CA ALA A 495 4.77 -33.06 5.26
C ALA A 495 3.74 -32.42 4.29
N TYR A 496 3.81 -32.72 2.99
CA TYR A 496 2.84 -32.22 2.03
C TYR A 496 1.43 -32.81 2.23
N GLN A 497 1.34 -34.09 2.64
CA GLN A 497 0.06 -34.71 3.02
C GLN A 497 -0.55 -33.98 4.22
N GLN A 498 0.23 -33.69 5.26
CA GLN A 498 -0.21 -32.88 6.40
C GLN A 498 -0.69 -31.49 5.95
N ALA A 499 0.02 -30.84 5.01
CA ALA A 499 -0.42 -29.56 4.46
C ALA A 499 -1.78 -29.69 3.77
N LEU A 500 -2.03 -30.76 2.97
CA LEU A 500 -3.31 -31.03 2.32
C LEU A 500 -4.43 -31.42 3.30
N GLU A 501 -4.10 -31.97 4.46
CA GLU A 501 -5.05 -32.21 5.55
C GLU A 501 -5.52 -30.89 6.17
N LYS A 502 -4.60 -29.91 6.32
CA LYS A 502 -4.92 -28.59 6.86
C LYS A 502 -5.70 -27.72 5.84
N ASP A 503 -5.26 -27.75 4.59
CA ASP A 503 -5.97 -27.09 3.49
C ASP A 503 -6.03 -28.00 2.27
N PRO A 504 -7.15 -28.67 2.05
CA PRO A 504 -7.35 -29.53 0.88
C PRO A 504 -7.27 -28.79 -0.46
N ARG A 505 -7.29 -27.44 -0.47
CA ARG A 505 -7.18 -26.60 -1.66
C ARG A 505 -5.78 -26.08 -1.92
N SER A 506 -4.80 -26.42 -1.08
CA SER A 506 -3.42 -25.95 -1.23
C SER A 506 -2.77 -26.47 -2.51
N THR A 507 -2.60 -25.58 -3.48
CA THR A 507 -1.92 -25.87 -4.76
C THR A 507 -0.44 -26.16 -4.52
N ASP A 508 0.20 -25.43 -3.62
CA ASP A 508 1.62 -25.62 -3.28
C ASP A 508 1.87 -26.99 -2.66
N ALA A 509 0.99 -27.43 -1.77
CA ALA A 509 1.10 -28.75 -1.18
C ALA A 509 0.92 -29.88 -2.19
N LEU A 510 -0.09 -29.76 -3.08
CA LEU A 510 -0.31 -30.75 -4.13
C LEU A 510 0.85 -30.77 -5.13
N GLY A 511 1.28 -29.58 -5.59
CA GLY A 511 2.41 -29.45 -6.51
C GLY A 511 3.70 -30.01 -5.92
N GLY A 512 3.98 -29.71 -4.64
CA GLY A 512 5.14 -30.23 -3.92
C GLY A 512 5.11 -31.77 -3.77
N LEU A 513 3.96 -32.33 -3.44
CA LEU A 513 3.76 -33.79 -3.36
C LEU A 513 3.97 -34.46 -4.71
N MET A 514 3.37 -33.89 -5.77
CA MET A 514 3.56 -34.40 -7.15
C MET A 514 5.04 -34.31 -7.54
N ASN A 515 5.72 -33.20 -7.27
CA ASN A 515 7.15 -33.03 -7.55
C ASN A 515 8.01 -34.03 -6.76
N THR A 516 7.60 -34.42 -5.54
CA THR A 516 8.29 -35.44 -4.77
C THR A 516 8.24 -36.80 -5.48
N TYR A 517 7.13 -37.18 -6.09
CA TYR A 517 7.03 -38.39 -6.89
C TYR A 517 7.79 -38.27 -8.23
N LEU A 518 7.75 -37.11 -8.88
CA LEU A 518 8.52 -36.88 -10.11
C LEU A 518 10.04 -36.97 -9.86
N ALA A 519 10.52 -36.46 -8.73
CA ALA A 519 11.92 -36.58 -8.35
C ALA A 519 12.37 -38.02 -8.11
N GLN A 520 11.42 -38.92 -7.81
CA GLN A 520 11.63 -40.38 -7.69
C GLN A 520 11.37 -41.12 -9.01
N ASN A 521 11.16 -40.40 -10.10
CA ASN A 521 10.77 -40.99 -11.42
C ASN A 521 9.48 -41.80 -11.36
N GLN A 522 8.48 -41.35 -10.58
CA GLN A 522 7.18 -41.97 -10.38
C GLN A 522 6.01 -41.12 -10.92
N PRO A 523 5.98 -40.79 -12.22
CA PRO A 523 4.96 -39.89 -12.78
C PRO A 523 3.52 -40.44 -12.64
N ASP A 524 3.36 -41.78 -12.62
CA ASP A 524 2.05 -42.39 -12.43
C ASP A 524 1.47 -42.10 -11.04
N LYS A 525 2.31 -42.12 -10.00
CA LYS A 525 1.88 -41.73 -8.67
C LYS A 525 1.54 -40.23 -8.59
N ALA A 526 2.29 -39.36 -9.28
CA ALA A 526 1.97 -37.92 -9.33
C ALA A 526 0.57 -37.74 -9.98
N VAL A 527 0.27 -38.40 -11.10
CA VAL A 527 -1.04 -38.34 -11.76
C VAL A 527 -2.14 -38.90 -10.85
N ALA A 528 -1.91 -40.05 -10.20
CA ALA A 528 -2.88 -40.66 -9.28
C ALA A 528 -3.20 -39.72 -8.09
N THR A 529 -2.17 -39.05 -7.55
CA THR A 529 -2.29 -38.09 -6.46
C THR A 529 -3.12 -36.86 -6.89
N ALA A 530 -2.83 -36.32 -8.07
CA ALA A 530 -3.61 -35.21 -8.63
C ALA A 530 -5.09 -35.60 -8.80
N ASN A 531 -5.38 -36.75 -9.39
CA ASN A 531 -6.73 -37.24 -9.57
C ASN A 531 -7.45 -37.50 -8.24
N SER A 532 -6.77 -38.05 -7.26
CA SER A 532 -7.31 -38.24 -5.89
C SER A 532 -7.67 -36.90 -5.25
N GLN A 533 -6.83 -35.87 -5.39
CA GLN A 533 -7.11 -34.55 -4.82
C GLN A 533 -8.20 -33.82 -5.59
N ILE A 534 -8.25 -33.95 -6.92
CA ILE A 534 -9.34 -33.45 -7.79
C ILE A 534 -10.68 -34.04 -7.38
N SER A 535 -10.73 -35.34 -7.01
CA SER A 535 -11.98 -35.98 -6.56
C SER A 535 -12.53 -35.36 -5.27
N LYS A 536 -11.65 -34.77 -4.40
CA LYS A 536 -12.03 -34.08 -3.19
C LYS A 536 -12.38 -32.60 -3.45
N VAL A 537 -11.69 -31.98 -4.40
CA VAL A 537 -11.82 -30.55 -4.76
C VAL A 537 -11.94 -30.41 -6.27
N SER A 538 -13.11 -30.73 -6.81
CA SER A 538 -13.34 -30.82 -8.26
C SER A 538 -13.40 -29.47 -8.99
N ASN A 539 -13.44 -28.35 -8.27
CA ASN A 539 -13.57 -27.00 -8.83
C ASN A 539 -12.26 -26.19 -8.77
N SER A 540 -11.11 -26.83 -8.63
CA SER A 540 -9.80 -26.15 -8.63
C SER A 540 -9.17 -26.15 -10.02
N SER A 541 -9.18 -25.02 -10.70
CA SER A 541 -8.48 -24.83 -11.99
C SER A 541 -6.99 -25.18 -11.88
N ALA A 542 -6.34 -24.74 -10.79
CA ALA A 542 -4.92 -25.01 -10.54
C ALA A 542 -4.59 -26.51 -10.44
N PHE A 543 -5.47 -27.33 -9.88
CA PHE A 543 -5.24 -28.77 -9.79
C PHE A 543 -5.28 -29.45 -11.16
N TYR A 544 -6.21 -29.04 -12.03
CA TYR A 544 -6.27 -29.52 -13.40
C TYR A 544 -5.08 -29.03 -14.23
N ASP A 545 -4.57 -27.82 -13.96
CA ASP A 545 -3.35 -27.32 -14.60
C ASP A 545 -2.11 -28.12 -14.18
N LEU A 546 -1.94 -28.41 -12.88
CA LEU A 546 -0.88 -29.30 -12.39
C LEU A 546 -0.95 -30.69 -13.04
N LEU A 547 -2.14 -31.28 -13.10
CA LEU A 547 -2.36 -32.57 -13.78
C LEU A 547 -1.97 -32.52 -15.25
N GLY A 548 -2.46 -31.49 -15.97
CA GLY A 548 -2.14 -31.28 -17.38
C GLY A 548 -0.64 -31.12 -17.62
N THR A 549 0.03 -30.41 -16.73
CA THR A 549 1.49 -30.19 -16.79
C THR A 549 2.26 -31.52 -16.67
N VAL A 550 1.91 -32.40 -15.74
CA VAL A 550 2.57 -33.69 -15.57
C VAL A 550 2.26 -34.65 -16.74
N LEU A 551 1.03 -34.66 -17.20
CA LEU A 551 0.65 -35.45 -18.37
C LEU A 551 1.42 -35.03 -19.63
N LEU A 552 1.57 -33.74 -19.85
CA LEU A 552 2.31 -33.19 -20.98
C LEU A 552 3.81 -33.48 -20.89
N ASN A 553 4.44 -33.07 -19.78
CA ASN A 553 5.91 -33.05 -19.68
C ASN A 553 6.52 -34.40 -19.32
N ASN A 554 5.87 -35.17 -18.44
CA ASN A 554 6.43 -36.39 -17.88
C ASN A 554 5.86 -37.65 -18.49
N LYS A 555 4.55 -37.67 -18.80
CA LYS A 555 3.88 -38.83 -19.41
C LYS A 555 3.84 -38.79 -20.94
N LYS A 556 4.05 -37.61 -21.53
CA LYS A 556 3.87 -37.38 -22.99
C LYS A 556 2.46 -37.71 -23.48
N ASP A 557 1.48 -37.70 -22.60
CA ASP A 557 0.07 -37.94 -22.90
C ASP A 557 -0.59 -36.62 -23.35
N MET A 558 -0.48 -36.33 -24.63
CA MET A 558 -1.05 -35.12 -25.23
C MET A 558 -2.58 -35.07 -25.12
N LYS A 559 -3.27 -36.22 -25.17
CA LYS A 559 -4.73 -36.27 -25.08
C LYS A 559 -5.22 -36.00 -23.67
N GLY A 560 -4.61 -36.65 -22.68
CA GLY A 560 -4.91 -36.39 -21.26
C GLY A 560 -4.56 -35.00 -20.84
N ALA A 561 -3.40 -34.46 -21.28
CA ALA A 561 -2.98 -33.11 -21.00
C ALA A 561 -3.98 -32.07 -21.54
N GLU A 562 -4.42 -32.24 -22.80
CA GLU A 562 -5.42 -31.35 -23.41
C GLU A 562 -6.72 -31.34 -22.61
N ALA A 563 -7.23 -32.53 -22.25
CA ALA A 563 -8.48 -32.65 -21.49
C ALA A 563 -8.38 -31.94 -20.11
N ALA A 564 -7.28 -32.16 -19.40
CA ALA A 564 -7.04 -31.51 -18.10
C ALA A 564 -6.93 -30.00 -18.25
N LEU A 565 -6.13 -29.48 -19.20
CA LEU A 565 -5.94 -28.05 -19.42
C LEU A 565 -7.23 -27.38 -19.93
N LYS A 566 -8.04 -28.02 -20.77
CA LYS A 566 -9.37 -27.51 -21.11
C LYS A 566 -10.25 -27.38 -19.87
N LYS A 567 -10.22 -28.36 -18.97
CA LYS A 567 -10.99 -28.29 -17.73
C LYS A 567 -10.49 -27.19 -16.79
N ALA A 568 -9.17 -26.96 -16.69
CA ALA A 568 -8.60 -25.85 -15.98
C ALA A 568 -9.13 -24.51 -16.52
N ALA A 569 -9.11 -24.32 -17.85
CA ALA A 569 -9.58 -23.11 -18.51
C ALA A 569 -11.10 -22.89 -18.40
N GLU A 570 -11.90 -23.97 -18.34
CA GLU A 570 -13.34 -23.87 -18.08
C GLU A 570 -13.66 -23.38 -16.65
N LEU A 571 -12.89 -23.88 -15.67
CA LEU A 571 -13.08 -23.53 -14.27
C LEU A 571 -12.59 -22.11 -13.95
N ASP A 572 -11.52 -21.68 -14.60
CA ASP A 572 -11.01 -20.32 -14.50
C ASP A 572 -10.53 -19.82 -15.87
N LYS A 573 -11.32 -18.95 -16.46
CA LYS A 573 -11.03 -18.33 -17.77
C LYS A 573 -9.83 -17.37 -17.72
N ASN A 574 -9.38 -16.99 -16.53
CA ASN A 574 -8.23 -16.12 -16.31
C ASN A 574 -6.95 -16.91 -15.99
N ASN A 575 -7.01 -18.24 -15.94
CA ASN A 575 -5.82 -19.08 -15.77
C ASN A 575 -4.96 -19.04 -17.06
N SER A 576 -4.16 -17.99 -17.20
CA SER A 576 -3.28 -17.79 -18.36
C SER A 576 -2.32 -18.94 -18.57
N ASP A 577 -1.82 -19.53 -17.48
CA ASP A 577 -0.84 -20.63 -17.53
C ASP A 577 -1.43 -21.89 -18.18
N ALA A 578 -2.62 -22.28 -17.77
CA ALA A 578 -3.35 -23.40 -18.39
C ALA A 578 -3.68 -23.12 -19.86
N LEU A 579 -4.10 -21.90 -20.19
CA LEU A 579 -4.46 -21.50 -21.57
C LEU A 579 -3.23 -21.49 -22.48
N LEU A 580 -2.08 -21.00 -22.02
CA LEU A 580 -0.82 -21.04 -22.77
C LEU A 580 -0.35 -22.48 -23.03
N LYS A 581 -0.43 -23.34 -22.02
CA LYS A 581 -0.08 -24.76 -22.15
C LYS A 581 -1.06 -25.49 -23.11
N LEU A 582 -2.37 -25.19 -23.02
CA LEU A 582 -3.37 -25.74 -23.89
C LEU A 582 -3.09 -25.45 -25.38
N GLY A 583 -2.83 -24.18 -25.69
CA GLY A 583 -2.47 -23.79 -27.05
C GLY A 583 -1.21 -24.49 -27.56
N ARG A 584 -0.18 -24.63 -26.71
CA ARG A 584 1.05 -25.38 -27.05
C ARG A 584 0.75 -26.87 -27.34
N VAL A 585 -0.11 -27.50 -26.56
CA VAL A 585 -0.56 -28.89 -26.83
C VAL A 585 -1.26 -28.99 -28.16
N GLN A 586 -2.15 -28.05 -28.49
CA GLN A 586 -2.86 -27.98 -29.77
C GLN A 586 -1.90 -27.82 -30.94
N VAL A 587 -0.90 -26.93 -30.82
CA VAL A 587 0.18 -26.76 -31.84
C VAL A 587 0.95 -28.05 -32.01
N ALA A 588 1.37 -28.72 -30.95
CA ALA A 588 2.11 -29.99 -31.01
C ALA A 588 1.31 -31.11 -31.66
N LYS A 589 -0.02 -31.03 -31.64
CA LYS A 589 -0.94 -31.95 -32.35
C LYS A 589 -1.21 -31.55 -33.81
N GLY A 590 -0.64 -30.43 -34.28
CA GLY A 590 -0.91 -29.87 -35.60
C GLY A 590 -2.24 -29.12 -35.72
N ALA A 591 -2.93 -28.87 -34.62
CA ALA A 591 -4.21 -28.16 -34.56
C ALA A 591 -4.00 -26.63 -34.43
N THR A 592 -3.25 -26.03 -35.36
CA THR A 592 -2.83 -24.62 -35.32
C THR A 592 -4.01 -23.66 -35.24
N ASP A 593 -5.11 -23.94 -35.99
CA ASP A 593 -6.28 -23.07 -35.98
C ASP A 593 -7.02 -23.10 -34.63
N GLU A 594 -7.04 -24.26 -33.96
CA GLU A 594 -7.59 -24.39 -32.60
C GLU A 594 -6.73 -23.61 -31.59
N ALA A 595 -5.40 -23.64 -31.72
CA ALA A 595 -4.50 -22.88 -30.87
C ALA A 595 -4.72 -21.37 -31.04
N ILE A 596 -4.86 -20.90 -32.28
CA ILE A 596 -5.19 -19.49 -32.56
C ILE A 596 -6.53 -19.10 -31.89
N ALA A 597 -7.55 -19.94 -32.05
CA ALA A 597 -8.88 -19.71 -31.45
C ALA A 597 -8.78 -19.67 -29.89
N THR A 598 -8.00 -20.59 -29.31
CA THR A 598 -7.73 -20.60 -27.85
C THR A 598 -7.12 -19.29 -27.38
N TYR A 599 -6.06 -18.81 -28.04
CA TYR A 599 -5.41 -17.56 -27.69
C TYR A 599 -6.30 -16.34 -27.94
N GLN A 600 -7.06 -16.30 -29.05
CA GLN A 600 -8.03 -15.22 -29.31
C GLN A 600 -9.11 -15.12 -28.23
N ASN A 601 -9.62 -16.25 -27.76
CA ASN A 601 -10.60 -16.30 -26.67
C ASN A 601 -9.97 -15.91 -25.32
N SER A 602 -8.71 -16.30 -25.11
CA SER A 602 -7.95 -15.94 -23.91
C SER A 602 -7.72 -14.43 -23.81
N ILE A 603 -7.41 -13.78 -24.94
CA ILE A 603 -7.25 -12.33 -25.05
C ILE A 603 -8.52 -11.56 -24.65
N LYS A 604 -9.72 -12.10 -24.93
CA LYS A 604 -10.98 -11.46 -24.53
C LYS A 604 -11.11 -11.35 -22.99
N ASN A 605 -10.59 -12.33 -22.26
CA ASN A 605 -10.63 -12.37 -20.81
C ASN A 605 -9.38 -11.73 -20.19
N ASN A 606 -8.22 -11.87 -20.85
CA ASN A 606 -6.91 -11.40 -20.40
C ASN A 606 -6.27 -10.49 -21.46
N PRO A 607 -6.84 -9.31 -21.77
CA PRO A 607 -6.38 -8.45 -22.87
C PRO A 607 -4.99 -7.86 -22.67
N ASN A 608 -4.49 -7.86 -21.45
CA ASN A 608 -3.18 -7.31 -21.07
C ASN A 608 -2.06 -8.37 -20.98
N GLU A 609 -2.35 -9.64 -21.30
CA GLU A 609 -1.34 -10.71 -21.30
C GLU A 609 -0.61 -10.77 -22.63
N ALA A 610 0.58 -10.16 -22.71
CA ALA A 610 1.39 -10.06 -23.93
C ALA A 610 1.76 -11.41 -24.53
N SER A 611 1.89 -12.45 -23.70
CA SER A 611 2.29 -13.79 -24.13
C SER A 611 1.31 -14.41 -25.14
N PHE A 612 0.01 -14.16 -25.01
CA PHE A 612 -0.98 -14.64 -25.99
C PHE A 612 -0.78 -14.01 -27.37
N TYR A 613 -0.48 -12.72 -27.41
CA TYR A 613 -0.23 -12.02 -28.67
C TYR A 613 1.07 -12.50 -29.33
N ILE A 614 2.12 -12.76 -28.54
CA ILE A 614 3.39 -13.30 -29.07
C ILE A 614 3.17 -14.66 -29.69
N LEU A 615 2.57 -15.59 -28.94
CA LEU A 615 2.33 -16.95 -29.44
C LEU A 615 1.36 -16.97 -30.64
N MET A 616 0.36 -16.11 -30.65
CA MET A 616 -0.53 -15.95 -31.80
C MET A 616 0.23 -15.40 -33.02
N GLY A 617 1.16 -14.46 -32.80
CA GLY A 617 2.05 -13.95 -33.83
C GLY A 617 2.91 -15.03 -34.44
N GLU A 618 3.52 -15.91 -33.63
CA GLU A 618 4.32 -17.06 -34.08
C GLU A 618 3.47 -18.04 -34.92
N LEU A 619 2.20 -18.26 -34.55
CA LEU A 619 1.30 -19.11 -35.35
C LEU A 619 0.94 -18.47 -36.67
N TYR A 620 0.69 -17.16 -36.73
CA TYR A 620 0.45 -16.46 -37.99
C TYR A 620 1.71 -16.42 -38.86
N GLU A 621 2.87 -16.26 -38.29
CA GLU A 621 4.17 -16.32 -38.97
C GLU A 621 4.37 -17.72 -39.60
N SER A 622 4.11 -18.79 -38.86
CA SER A 622 4.16 -20.18 -39.37
C SER A 622 3.24 -20.43 -40.55
N LYS A 623 2.10 -19.71 -40.59
CA LYS A 623 1.12 -19.72 -41.72
C LYS A 623 1.50 -18.71 -42.82
N LYS A 624 2.59 -17.96 -42.68
CA LYS A 624 3.00 -16.87 -43.59
C LYS A 624 1.97 -15.74 -43.70
N ASP A 625 1.09 -15.59 -42.69
CA ASP A 625 0.17 -14.46 -42.57
C ASP A 625 0.90 -13.30 -41.89
N TRP A 626 1.83 -12.70 -42.63
CA TRP A 626 2.80 -11.71 -42.12
C TRP A 626 2.09 -10.48 -41.51
N GLN A 627 0.96 -10.06 -42.08
CA GLN A 627 0.26 -8.88 -41.55
C GLN A 627 -0.29 -9.15 -40.17
N LYS A 628 -1.00 -10.30 -39.99
CA LYS A 628 -1.50 -10.65 -38.66
C LYS A 628 -0.40 -10.95 -37.65
N ALA A 629 0.72 -11.53 -38.09
CA ALA A 629 1.88 -11.72 -37.24
C ALA A 629 2.43 -10.38 -36.75
N LYS A 630 2.63 -9.41 -37.66
CA LYS A 630 3.08 -8.07 -37.34
C LYS A 630 2.13 -7.37 -36.34
N ASP A 631 0.83 -7.41 -36.58
CA ASP A 631 -0.18 -6.76 -35.72
C ASP A 631 -0.17 -7.39 -34.32
N ALA A 632 -0.02 -8.70 -34.23
CA ALA A 632 0.06 -9.41 -32.96
C ALA A 632 1.33 -9.05 -32.17
N TYR A 633 2.50 -9.05 -32.81
CA TYR A 633 3.74 -8.66 -32.14
C TYR A 633 3.76 -7.19 -31.75
N GLN A 634 3.20 -6.30 -32.60
CA GLN A 634 3.05 -4.89 -32.25
C GLN A 634 2.16 -4.73 -31.01
N LYS A 635 1.04 -5.45 -30.94
CA LYS A 635 0.16 -5.42 -29.77
C LYS A 635 0.84 -5.93 -28.50
N ALA A 636 1.70 -6.95 -28.62
CA ALA A 636 2.53 -7.41 -27.50
C ALA A 636 3.50 -6.33 -27.01
N LEU A 637 4.09 -5.56 -27.93
CA LEU A 637 4.98 -4.43 -27.60
C LEU A 637 4.22 -3.20 -27.07
N ASP A 638 3.00 -2.94 -27.51
CA ASP A 638 2.15 -1.91 -26.92
C ASP A 638 1.90 -2.18 -25.41
N LEU A 639 1.79 -3.48 -25.06
CA LEU A 639 1.60 -3.93 -23.67
C LEU A 639 2.92 -3.98 -22.87
N LYS A 640 3.99 -4.44 -23.51
CA LYS A 640 5.34 -4.60 -22.93
C LYS A 640 6.40 -4.10 -23.93
N PRO A 641 6.69 -2.78 -23.94
CA PRO A 641 7.57 -2.18 -24.95
C PRO A 641 8.99 -2.76 -25.02
N ASP A 642 9.49 -3.27 -23.91
CA ASP A 642 10.85 -3.83 -23.83
C ASP A 642 10.86 -5.36 -23.93
N ASN A 643 9.77 -5.99 -24.40
CA ASN A 643 9.73 -7.45 -24.52
C ASN A 643 10.69 -7.93 -25.62
N PRO A 644 11.75 -8.67 -25.26
CA PRO A 644 12.80 -8.98 -26.21
C PRO A 644 12.36 -10.00 -27.28
N LEU A 645 11.45 -10.93 -26.94
CA LEU A 645 10.97 -11.94 -27.90
C LEU A 645 10.04 -11.29 -28.95
N ALA A 646 9.10 -10.46 -28.50
CA ALA A 646 8.23 -9.72 -29.42
C ALA A 646 9.02 -8.77 -30.32
N SER A 647 10.05 -8.08 -29.76
CA SER A 647 10.95 -7.20 -30.51
C SER A 647 11.73 -7.98 -31.58
N ASN A 648 12.27 -9.15 -31.23
CA ASN A 648 12.97 -10.01 -32.20
C ASN A 648 12.06 -10.42 -33.36
N ASN A 649 10.89 -10.95 -33.03
CA ASN A 649 9.99 -11.52 -34.02
C ASN A 649 9.37 -10.41 -34.90
N LEU A 650 9.04 -9.25 -34.32
CA LEU A 650 8.59 -8.11 -35.13
C LEU A 650 9.70 -7.60 -36.06
N ALA A 651 10.95 -7.51 -35.61
CA ALA A 651 12.07 -7.11 -36.45
C ALA A 651 12.24 -8.06 -37.64
N TYR A 652 12.15 -9.37 -37.41
CA TYR A 652 12.24 -10.38 -38.44
C TYR A 652 11.10 -10.25 -39.47
N VAL A 653 9.85 -10.18 -39.00
CA VAL A 653 8.67 -10.01 -39.88
C VAL A 653 8.76 -8.73 -40.70
N MET A 654 9.26 -7.64 -40.13
CA MET A 654 9.47 -6.38 -40.87
C MET A 654 10.49 -6.53 -42.01
N LEU A 655 11.57 -7.28 -41.80
CA LEU A 655 12.55 -7.55 -42.86
C LEU A 655 11.96 -8.40 -44.00
N GLU A 656 11.22 -9.45 -43.64
CA GLU A 656 10.57 -10.34 -44.61
C GLU A 656 9.48 -9.61 -45.46
N THR A 657 8.89 -8.55 -44.90
CA THR A 657 7.83 -7.78 -45.57
C THR A 657 8.30 -6.47 -46.19
N GLY A 658 9.60 -6.19 -46.21
CA GLY A 658 10.15 -4.94 -46.77
C GLY A 658 9.82 -3.71 -45.93
N GLY A 659 9.67 -3.85 -44.62
CA GLY A 659 9.40 -2.77 -43.67
C GLY A 659 10.60 -1.86 -43.43
N ASN A 660 10.42 -0.87 -42.55
CA ASN A 660 11.47 0.11 -42.24
C ASN A 660 12.63 -0.56 -41.48
N VAL A 661 13.80 -0.62 -42.11
CA VAL A 661 15.01 -1.28 -41.60
C VAL A 661 15.56 -0.56 -40.34
N ASP A 662 15.36 0.74 -40.18
CA ASP A 662 15.85 1.47 -39.01
C ASP A 662 14.98 1.15 -37.76
N VAL A 663 13.68 0.96 -37.94
CA VAL A 663 12.79 0.47 -36.89
C VAL A 663 13.17 -0.96 -36.52
N ALA A 664 13.38 -1.83 -37.54
CA ALA A 664 13.82 -3.20 -37.31
C ALA A 664 15.16 -3.26 -36.55
N LEU A 665 16.09 -2.34 -36.84
CA LEU A 665 17.36 -2.23 -36.10
C LEU A 665 17.15 -1.95 -34.61
N SER A 666 16.31 -0.96 -34.28
CA SER A 666 15.99 -0.61 -32.89
C SER A 666 15.38 -1.79 -32.13
N LEU A 667 14.45 -2.49 -32.77
CA LEU A 667 13.80 -3.67 -32.21
C LEU A 667 14.81 -4.83 -32.01
N ALA A 668 15.63 -5.13 -33.01
CA ALA A 668 16.65 -6.18 -32.92
C ALA A 668 17.71 -5.87 -31.83
N GLN A 669 18.09 -4.61 -31.67
CA GLN A 669 18.95 -4.17 -30.57
C GLN A 669 18.29 -4.35 -29.19
N THR A 670 16.98 -4.06 -29.07
CA THR A 670 16.23 -4.32 -27.85
C THR A 670 16.17 -5.82 -27.54
N ALA A 671 15.89 -6.64 -28.57
CA ALA A 671 15.92 -8.10 -28.45
C ALA A 671 17.29 -8.59 -27.95
N ARG A 672 18.37 -8.11 -28.56
CA ARG A 672 19.74 -8.54 -28.24
C ARG A 672 20.16 -8.17 -26.82
N ARG A 673 19.75 -6.97 -26.32
CA ARG A 673 19.97 -6.58 -24.92
C ARG A 673 19.23 -7.46 -23.94
N GLY A 674 17.98 -7.80 -24.26
CA GLY A 674 17.13 -8.63 -23.39
C GLY A 674 17.43 -10.12 -23.44
N MET A 675 18.03 -10.62 -24.55
CA MET A 675 18.40 -12.02 -24.79
C MET A 675 19.86 -12.15 -25.24
N PRO A 676 20.85 -11.81 -24.39
CA PRO A 676 22.25 -11.79 -24.80
C PRO A 676 22.83 -13.16 -25.19
N ASP A 677 22.30 -14.27 -24.69
CA ASP A 677 22.73 -15.62 -25.02
C ASP A 677 21.85 -16.30 -26.10
N SER A 678 20.94 -15.56 -26.76
CA SER A 678 20.05 -16.11 -27.79
C SER A 678 20.72 -16.12 -29.17
N PRO A 679 20.90 -17.30 -29.83
CA PRO A 679 21.35 -17.37 -31.20
C PRO A 679 20.44 -16.60 -32.17
N ASN A 680 19.12 -16.72 -32.01
CA ASN A 680 18.14 -16.06 -32.86
C ASN A 680 18.20 -14.53 -32.77
N ALA A 681 18.42 -13.98 -31.56
CA ALA A 681 18.55 -12.54 -31.40
C ALA A 681 19.85 -11.99 -32.05
N ALA A 682 20.91 -12.77 -32.03
CA ALA A 682 22.14 -12.44 -32.75
C ALA A 682 21.94 -12.52 -34.28
N ASP A 683 21.28 -13.56 -34.76
CA ASP A 683 20.98 -13.74 -36.18
C ASP A 683 20.08 -12.64 -36.73
N THR A 684 18.97 -12.33 -36.04
CA THR A 684 18.03 -11.26 -36.44
C THR A 684 18.76 -9.90 -36.54
N LEU A 685 19.58 -9.56 -35.53
CA LEU A 685 20.36 -8.31 -35.58
C LEU A 685 21.37 -8.34 -36.74
N GLY A 686 22.05 -9.47 -36.97
CA GLY A 686 22.93 -9.68 -38.09
C GLY A 686 22.20 -9.50 -39.43
N TRP A 687 21.00 -10.04 -39.57
CA TRP A 687 20.19 -9.90 -40.78
C TRP A 687 19.76 -8.47 -41.06
N VAL A 688 19.40 -7.71 -40.01
CA VAL A 688 19.13 -6.25 -40.12
C VAL A 688 20.38 -5.52 -40.64
N LEU A 689 21.57 -5.80 -40.08
CA LEU A 689 22.80 -5.15 -40.49
C LEU A 689 23.24 -5.54 -41.93
N TYR A 690 22.96 -6.78 -42.33
CA TYR A 690 23.13 -7.19 -43.73
C TYR A 690 22.27 -6.36 -44.68
N GLN A 691 21.00 -6.15 -44.37
CA GLN A 691 20.09 -5.32 -45.18
C GLN A 691 20.53 -3.84 -45.21
N LYS A 692 21.22 -3.37 -44.19
CA LYS A 692 21.81 -2.03 -44.13
C LYS A 692 23.16 -1.93 -44.88
N GLY A 693 23.69 -3.02 -45.44
CA GLY A 693 24.99 -3.07 -46.14
C GLY A 693 26.19 -3.15 -45.19
N ALA A 694 26.00 -3.34 -43.92
CA ALA A 694 27.06 -3.47 -42.92
C ALA A 694 27.56 -4.95 -42.84
N TYR A 695 28.03 -5.49 -43.95
CA TYR A 695 28.29 -6.93 -44.14
C TYR A 695 29.25 -7.51 -43.12
N GLN A 696 30.36 -6.79 -42.78
CA GLN A 696 31.33 -7.32 -41.82
C GLN A 696 30.68 -7.47 -40.40
N SER A 697 29.96 -6.46 -39.93
CA SER A 697 29.26 -6.54 -38.65
C SER A 697 28.18 -7.65 -38.64
N ALA A 698 27.51 -7.87 -39.76
CA ALA A 698 26.58 -8.97 -39.95
C ALA A 698 27.26 -10.34 -39.82
N ILE A 699 28.42 -10.50 -40.47
CA ILE A 699 29.25 -11.73 -40.40
C ILE A 699 29.62 -12.02 -38.94
N ASP A 700 30.09 -11.01 -38.20
CA ASP A 700 30.50 -11.16 -36.81
C ASP A 700 29.34 -11.66 -35.93
N LEU A 701 28.14 -11.11 -36.12
CA LEU A 701 26.91 -11.51 -35.39
C LEU A 701 26.43 -12.91 -35.79
N PHE A 702 26.47 -13.29 -37.07
CA PHE A 702 26.10 -14.64 -37.47
C PHE A 702 27.10 -15.69 -36.94
N GLN A 703 28.39 -15.38 -36.92
CA GLN A 703 29.38 -16.23 -36.27
C GLN A 703 29.13 -16.36 -34.76
N GLU A 704 28.75 -15.24 -34.12
CA GLU A 704 28.32 -15.25 -32.70
C GLU A 704 27.08 -16.12 -32.49
N ALA A 705 26.10 -16.04 -33.38
CA ALA A 705 24.88 -16.88 -33.31
C ALA A 705 25.25 -18.38 -33.36
N LEU A 706 26.15 -18.79 -34.24
CA LEU A 706 26.64 -20.17 -34.32
C LEU A 706 27.36 -20.61 -33.03
N LYS A 707 28.22 -19.76 -32.48
CA LYS A 707 28.92 -20.02 -31.19
C LYS A 707 27.95 -20.13 -30.02
N LEU A 708 26.91 -19.29 -29.99
CA LEU A 708 25.86 -19.35 -28.95
C LEU A 708 25.03 -20.62 -29.08
N ALA A 709 24.71 -21.06 -30.31
CA ALA A 709 24.03 -22.31 -30.55
C ALA A 709 24.84 -23.52 -30.04
N GLU A 710 26.15 -23.55 -30.30
CA GLU A 710 27.05 -24.57 -29.77
C GLU A 710 27.11 -24.57 -28.24
N LYS A 711 27.28 -23.39 -27.63
CA LYS A 711 27.32 -23.19 -26.17
C LYS A 711 26.04 -23.70 -25.51
N THR A 712 24.90 -23.42 -26.11
CA THR A 712 23.56 -23.79 -25.58
C THR A 712 23.14 -25.21 -26.00
N LYS A 713 23.96 -25.92 -26.78
CA LYS A 713 23.66 -27.23 -27.39
C LYS A 713 22.37 -27.20 -28.22
N ALA A 714 22.07 -26.05 -28.83
CA ALA A 714 20.95 -25.91 -29.75
C ALA A 714 21.28 -26.62 -31.07
N PRO A 715 20.31 -27.14 -31.81
CA PRO A 715 20.53 -27.65 -33.14
C PRO A 715 21.09 -26.59 -34.06
N GLU A 716 21.97 -26.99 -34.97
CA GLU A 716 22.55 -26.11 -35.99
C GLU A 716 21.43 -25.63 -36.93
N ASP A 717 21.29 -24.31 -37.12
CA ASP A 717 20.20 -23.72 -37.91
C ASP A 717 20.67 -23.37 -39.32
N ALA A 718 19.95 -23.93 -40.31
CA ALA A 718 20.22 -23.66 -41.71
C ALA A 718 20.05 -22.18 -42.08
N THR A 719 19.19 -21.43 -41.37
CA THR A 719 18.95 -20.00 -41.62
C THR A 719 20.15 -19.16 -41.30
N VAL A 720 20.81 -19.41 -40.15
CA VAL A 720 22.03 -18.70 -39.80
C VAL A 720 23.17 -18.94 -40.83
N HIS A 721 23.31 -20.18 -41.32
CA HIS A 721 24.26 -20.50 -42.38
C HIS A 721 23.88 -19.82 -43.69
N TYR A 722 22.61 -19.73 -44.04
CA TYR A 722 22.13 -19.01 -45.21
C TYR A 722 22.49 -17.53 -45.13
N HIS A 723 22.15 -16.85 -44.04
CA HIS A 723 22.48 -15.44 -43.80
C HIS A 723 23.98 -15.19 -43.84
N LEU A 724 24.76 -16.04 -43.18
CA LEU A 724 26.22 -15.93 -43.15
C LEU A 724 26.83 -16.16 -44.54
N GLY A 725 26.31 -17.11 -45.30
CA GLY A 725 26.74 -17.39 -46.68
C GLY A 725 26.53 -16.17 -47.60
N LEU A 726 25.32 -15.56 -47.52
CA LEU A 726 25.02 -14.34 -48.27
C LEU A 726 25.87 -13.15 -47.83
N ALA A 727 26.14 -13.02 -46.53
CA ALA A 727 27.00 -11.95 -46.02
C ALA A 727 28.44 -12.10 -46.48
N TYR A 728 28.99 -13.33 -46.54
CA TYR A 728 30.30 -13.58 -47.11
C TYR A 728 30.36 -13.33 -48.63
N GLU A 729 29.28 -13.64 -49.37
CA GLU A 729 29.20 -13.31 -50.79
C GLU A 729 29.30 -11.78 -50.98
N LYS A 730 28.55 -10.98 -50.26
CA LYS A 730 28.59 -9.52 -50.32
C LYS A 730 29.89 -8.92 -49.79
N ALA A 731 30.60 -9.63 -48.91
CA ALA A 731 31.91 -9.24 -48.40
C ALA A 731 33.08 -9.76 -49.29
N GLU A 732 32.76 -10.23 -50.52
CA GLU A 732 33.74 -10.74 -51.50
C GLU A 732 34.63 -11.89 -50.98
N LYS A 733 34.08 -12.77 -50.16
CA LYS A 733 34.73 -13.97 -49.59
C LYS A 733 34.10 -15.26 -50.14
N PRO A 734 34.29 -15.57 -51.44
CA PRO A 734 33.53 -16.61 -52.11
C PRO A 734 33.74 -18.05 -51.58
N THR A 735 34.94 -18.36 -51.09
CA THR A 735 35.21 -19.68 -50.50
C THR A 735 34.39 -19.92 -49.23
N LEU A 736 34.31 -18.91 -48.33
CA LEU A 736 33.51 -18.99 -47.09
C LEU A 736 32.03 -18.97 -47.42
N ALA A 737 31.59 -18.14 -48.39
CA ALA A 737 30.23 -18.11 -48.84
C ALA A 737 29.78 -19.50 -49.31
N ARG A 738 30.56 -20.16 -50.17
CA ARG A 738 30.31 -21.53 -50.68
C ARG A 738 30.19 -22.51 -49.52
N GLN A 739 31.14 -22.52 -48.60
CA GLN A 739 31.14 -23.42 -47.44
C GLN A 739 29.85 -23.35 -46.67
N HIS A 740 29.37 -22.12 -46.33
CA HIS A 740 28.14 -21.95 -45.55
C HIS A 740 26.89 -22.24 -46.36
N LEU A 741 26.80 -21.85 -47.64
CA LEU A 741 25.65 -22.17 -48.50
C LEU A 741 25.51 -23.68 -48.76
N GLU A 742 26.63 -24.43 -48.94
CA GLU A 742 26.58 -25.90 -49.02
C GLU A 742 26.12 -26.51 -47.68
N ARG A 743 26.50 -25.90 -46.55
CA ARG A 743 26.04 -26.36 -45.23
C ARG A 743 24.52 -26.24 -45.04
N VAL A 744 23.86 -25.20 -45.59
CA VAL A 744 22.41 -25.06 -45.61
C VAL A 744 21.74 -26.28 -46.17
N LEU A 745 22.17 -26.69 -47.40
CA LEU A 745 21.57 -27.85 -48.10
C LEU A 745 21.89 -29.19 -47.42
N LYS A 746 23.00 -29.24 -46.66
CA LYS A 746 23.38 -30.43 -45.90
C LYS A 746 22.52 -30.57 -44.62
N ILE A 747 22.19 -29.44 -43.94
CA ILE A 747 21.34 -29.42 -42.74
C ILE A 747 19.88 -29.67 -43.14
N ASN A 748 19.40 -28.96 -44.17
CA ASN A 748 18.02 -29.06 -44.65
C ASN A 748 18.00 -29.02 -46.18
N PRO A 749 17.90 -30.19 -46.86
CA PRO A 749 17.81 -30.24 -48.30
C PRO A 749 16.58 -29.53 -48.89
N ASN A 750 15.52 -29.41 -48.09
CA ASN A 750 14.25 -28.77 -48.43
C ASN A 750 14.11 -27.39 -47.81
N TYR A 751 15.21 -26.69 -47.52
CA TYR A 751 15.20 -25.35 -46.99
C TYR A 751 14.33 -24.41 -47.84
N SER A 752 13.57 -23.51 -47.22
CA SER A 752 12.59 -22.66 -47.97
C SER A 752 13.20 -21.83 -49.09
N ALA A 753 14.49 -21.43 -48.98
CA ALA A 753 15.26 -20.74 -49.99
C ALA A 753 16.28 -21.65 -50.71
N ALA A 754 16.10 -22.97 -50.74
CA ALA A 754 17.05 -23.90 -51.32
C ALA A 754 17.40 -23.58 -52.77
N ASP A 755 16.44 -23.10 -53.57
CA ASP A 755 16.68 -22.72 -54.98
C ASP A 755 17.55 -21.48 -55.10
N ASP A 756 17.37 -20.51 -54.18
CA ASP A 756 18.23 -19.30 -54.14
C ASP A 756 19.64 -19.66 -53.65
N VAL A 757 19.78 -20.58 -52.70
CA VAL A 757 21.06 -21.16 -52.29
C VAL A 757 21.78 -21.82 -53.49
N ARG A 758 21.06 -22.65 -54.31
CA ARG A 758 21.64 -23.29 -55.49
C ARG A 758 22.04 -22.28 -56.56
N LYS A 759 21.27 -21.23 -56.79
CA LYS A 759 21.63 -20.11 -57.69
C LYS A 759 22.87 -19.34 -57.21
N ALA A 760 22.90 -19.00 -55.92
CA ALA A 760 24.08 -18.33 -55.34
C ALA A 760 25.35 -19.19 -55.48
N LEU A 761 25.27 -20.49 -55.17
CA LEU A 761 26.37 -21.42 -55.34
C LEU A 761 26.84 -21.52 -56.80
N ALA A 762 25.93 -21.46 -57.78
CA ALA A 762 26.31 -21.44 -59.21
C ALA A 762 26.97 -20.15 -59.68
N GLN A 763 26.67 -19.03 -59.03
CA GLN A 763 27.27 -17.71 -59.34
C GLN A 763 28.62 -17.49 -58.68
N LEU A 764 28.92 -18.17 -57.57
CA LEU A 764 30.19 -18.10 -56.91
C LEU A 764 31.27 -18.77 -57.77
N LYS A 765 32.10 -17.98 -58.47
CA LYS A 765 33.26 -18.47 -59.23
C LYS A 765 34.22 -19.22 -58.28
N SER A 766 34.71 -20.35 -58.73
CA SER A 766 35.69 -21.14 -57.99
C SER A 766 36.97 -20.39 -57.73
#